data_521ebe7b535d8eb47fb6ccf4304e8f07
#
_entry.id   521ebe7b535d8eb47fb6ccf4304e8f07
#
_cell.length_a   1.000
_cell.length_b   1.000
_cell.length_c   1.000
_cell.angle_alpha   90.00
_cell.angle_beta   90.00
_cell.angle_gamma   90.00
#
_symmetry.space_group_name_H-M   'P 1'
#
loop_
_entity.id
_entity.type
_entity.pdbx_description
1 polymer ?
#
loop_
_entity_poly.entity_id
_entity_poly.type
_entity_poly.pdbx_seq_one_letter_code
_entity_poly.pdbx_strand_id
1 'polypeptide(L)'
;MATETMTAQELTDLRLGTLDTAVTDWETMSKRLKTLSTGEGGGVNAKRLQTEANAADWNGVNATVTKSFVTKTAVEFQDVAGQATSVLGILRDASAAFKKHKADLRTVIDDVAKRNIYINAKGGAVASVPSGAAAGDGDIPTPSDEELAVAERRVKRVLWEASETDRIAARALRALAKNKHDFTGDGPGGLKEADDRQGKADADYWAKKVKESDPGEWSDKDVERFNETLTNQRDNPGFSERFATTLGAEGTLQFWRDLAAPPGGAVEGERAKVLAQVQDNLSMTLATASHSDSPAMENWKRDVIAAGDKPFPIQNLPMGPNGFQVMSSLMGKGKFDDAFLNDYGTALVKHEREFPGDPKVAWRDTANLNYPPTDEPNDPFAGFLEGLGHNPEASLEFFNDSVKADGKDLDHWDYLVAKSDDAREWPVGEDGKPLGHDALGHALESATIGVPHDSDATPPKHSAGSAELVNRIVSEFGKNSDRLDESPMNDSFGNITAEYMRDVQDGMNGDREIKTYGSNANLGDLPRGQLKDFIAQVGKDPDAYGAIINSQQAVTTELVNEGYHDKAKYAEFSEEIANRITPGAEIAGIMAESRTQAVYDDKIAADAEFNESLATTDKWAGRAIDMGLSRFPVAGDAAGMIIEDIRGAVVEHYTRDSSEQAGQDRSDFLEEQRSKSADAMYDATYQAAIESGTDPENARSQADSAAREVRVGYGMGRQRAGS
;
A
#
# COMPACT_ATOMS: atom_id res chain seq x y z
N MET A 1 7.52 28.46 -0.12
CA MET A 1 8.23 28.03 -1.35
C MET A 1 8.16 26.53 -1.34
N ALA A 2 7.40 25.94 -2.25
CA ALA A 2 7.41 24.49 -2.41
C ALA A 2 8.87 24.10 -2.64
N THR A 3 9.41 23.23 -1.81
CA THR A 3 10.75 22.68 -1.98
C THR A 3 10.69 21.80 -3.22
N GLU A 4 11.35 22.24 -4.31
CA GLU A 4 11.45 21.41 -5.51
C GLU A 4 12.07 20.07 -5.14
N THR A 5 11.38 18.99 -5.51
CA THR A 5 11.91 17.64 -5.35
C THR A 5 13.12 17.48 -6.27
N MET A 6 14.18 16.86 -5.76
CA MET A 6 15.38 16.58 -6.54
C MET A 6 15.03 15.78 -7.79
N THR A 7 15.58 16.16 -8.93
CA THR A 7 15.35 15.47 -10.21
C THR A 7 16.25 14.23 -10.33
N ALA A 8 15.88 13.30 -11.22
CA ALA A 8 16.72 12.12 -11.51
C ALA A 8 18.11 12.51 -12.01
N GLN A 9 18.19 13.56 -12.82
CA GLN A 9 19.46 14.09 -13.33
C GLN A 9 20.31 14.67 -12.19
N GLU A 10 19.72 15.48 -11.28
CA GLU A 10 20.44 16.07 -10.15
C GLU A 10 21.00 15.02 -9.22
N LEU A 11 20.20 13.98 -8.86
CA LEU A 11 20.67 12.89 -8.04
C LEU A 11 21.75 12.08 -8.75
N THR A 12 21.59 11.80 -10.04
CA THR A 12 22.60 11.06 -10.83
C THR A 12 23.93 11.82 -10.90
N ASP A 13 23.89 13.14 -11.12
CA ASP A 13 25.08 13.98 -11.28
C ASP A 13 25.68 14.45 -9.95
N LEU A 14 25.02 14.18 -8.83
CA LEU A 14 25.49 14.60 -7.51
C LEU A 14 26.91 14.10 -7.22
N ARG A 15 27.84 15.05 -7.03
CA ARG A 15 29.26 14.77 -6.81
C ARG A 15 29.54 14.57 -5.33
N LEU A 16 29.49 13.34 -4.88
CA LEU A 16 29.68 12.97 -3.47
C LEU A 16 31.13 13.11 -2.98
N GLY A 17 32.11 13.19 -3.87
CA GLY A 17 33.52 13.35 -3.49
C GLY A 17 33.80 14.60 -2.68
N THR A 18 33.12 15.72 -2.94
CA THR A 18 33.22 16.94 -2.15
C THR A 18 32.66 16.75 -0.73
N LEU A 19 31.54 16.04 -0.62
CA LEU A 19 30.93 15.72 0.66
C LEU A 19 31.80 14.75 1.46
N ASP A 20 32.40 13.74 0.83
CA ASP A 20 33.35 12.82 1.48
C ASP A 20 34.61 13.55 1.97
N THR A 21 35.10 14.52 1.22
CA THR A 21 36.19 15.38 1.65
C THR A 21 35.79 16.18 2.87
N ALA A 22 34.61 16.82 2.86
CA ALA A 22 34.09 17.55 4.02
C ALA A 22 33.95 16.64 5.26
N VAL A 23 33.45 15.39 5.09
CA VAL A 23 33.39 14.41 6.21
C VAL A 23 34.81 14.18 6.80
N THR A 24 35.81 13.97 5.95
CA THR A 24 37.21 13.72 6.38
C THR A 24 37.79 14.94 7.10
N ASP A 25 37.54 16.14 6.60
CA ASP A 25 38.04 17.39 7.21
C ASP A 25 37.38 17.63 8.57
N TRP A 26 36.05 17.42 8.65
CA TRP A 26 35.32 17.55 9.92
C TRP A 26 35.68 16.45 10.92
N GLU A 27 36.00 15.24 10.48
CA GLU A 27 36.52 14.18 11.36
C GLU A 27 37.87 14.61 11.98
N THR A 28 38.74 15.14 11.16
CA THR A 28 40.04 15.66 11.63
C THR A 28 39.86 16.83 12.61
N MET A 29 38.99 17.78 12.28
CA MET A 29 38.69 18.93 13.14
C MET A 29 38.04 18.49 14.45
N SER A 30 37.04 17.63 14.44
CA SER A 30 36.36 17.11 15.63
C SER A 30 37.34 16.43 16.57
N LYS A 31 38.24 15.58 16.05
CA LYS A 31 39.30 14.93 16.83
C LYS A 31 40.23 15.96 17.51
N ARG A 32 40.67 16.99 16.76
CA ARG A 32 41.53 18.06 17.31
C ARG A 32 40.83 18.87 18.40
N LEU A 33 39.57 19.25 18.17
CA LEU A 33 38.77 19.99 19.15
C LEU A 33 38.52 19.17 20.42
N LYS A 34 38.24 17.88 20.27
CA LYS A 34 38.09 16.96 21.39
C LYS A 34 39.38 16.86 22.20
N THR A 35 40.52 16.72 21.55
CA THR A 35 41.83 16.72 22.22
C THR A 35 42.09 18.04 22.98
N LEU A 36 41.76 19.19 22.38
CA LEU A 36 41.91 20.50 23.04
C LEU A 36 40.94 20.68 24.22
N SER A 37 39.76 20.09 24.17
CA SER A 37 38.75 20.13 25.22
C SER A 37 39.08 19.19 26.38
N THR A 38 39.32 17.89 26.11
CA THR A 38 39.42 16.82 27.13
C THR A 38 40.83 16.41 27.48
N GLY A 39 41.81 16.65 26.59
CA GLY A 39 43.22 16.30 26.81
C GLY A 39 43.59 14.86 26.47
N GLU A 40 42.75 14.15 25.71
CA GLU A 40 43.12 12.87 25.17
C GLU A 40 44.35 13.03 24.24
N GLY A 41 45.52 12.57 24.63
CA GLY A 41 46.77 12.70 23.85
C GLY A 41 47.91 13.45 24.55
N GLY A 42 47.70 13.95 25.74
CA GLY A 42 48.71 14.64 26.54
C GLY A 42 48.97 16.09 26.09
N GLY A 43 49.13 17.00 26.97
CA GLY A 43 49.34 18.42 26.66
C GLY A 43 48.40 19.36 27.43
N VAL A 44 48.53 20.64 27.18
CA VAL A 44 47.68 21.68 27.77
C VAL A 44 46.30 21.62 27.06
N ASN A 45 45.25 21.46 27.84
CA ASN A 45 43.86 21.43 27.35
C ASN A 45 42.96 22.26 28.25
N ALA A 46 41.75 22.58 27.76
CA ALA A 46 40.82 23.46 28.46
C ALA A 46 40.44 22.94 29.85
N LYS A 47 40.18 21.64 29.97
CA LYS A 47 39.82 20.99 31.24
C LYS A 47 40.98 21.05 32.26
N ARG A 48 42.20 20.81 31.80
CA ARG A 48 43.38 20.89 32.67
C ARG A 48 43.64 22.34 33.13
N LEU A 49 43.55 23.32 32.22
CA LEU A 49 43.67 24.74 32.58
C LEU A 49 42.60 25.16 33.60
N GLN A 50 41.37 24.72 33.45
CA GLN A 50 40.30 24.96 34.41
C GLN A 50 40.62 24.36 35.78
N THR A 51 41.08 23.10 35.81
CA THR A 51 41.45 22.42 37.05
C THR A 51 42.61 23.13 37.76
N GLU A 52 43.67 23.46 37.02
CA GLU A 52 44.83 24.17 37.54
C GLU A 52 44.48 25.59 38.03
N ALA A 53 43.66 26.33 37.27
CA ALA A 53 43.22 27.67 37.69
C ALA A 53 42.36 27.62 38.96
N ASN A 54 41.46 26.61 39.08
CA ASN A 54 40.62 26.47 40.27
C ASN A 54 41.40 25.99 41.50
N ALA A 55 42.44 25.17 41.29
CA ALA A 55 43.32 24.67 42.37
C ALA A 55 44.39 25.68 42.81
N ALA A 56 44.64 26.71 42.02
CA ALA A 56 45.67 27.75 42.37
C ALA A 56 45.26 28.48 43.62
N ASP A 57 46.24 28.57 44.56
CA ASP A 57 46.12 29.37 45.80
C ASP A 57 46.23 30.86 45.49
N TRP A 58 45.16 31.38 44.90
CA TRP A 58 45.03 32.75 44.43
C TRP A 58 43.71 33.33 44.83
N ASN A 59 43.67 34.40 45.59
CA ASN A 59 42.50 34.96 46.21
C ASN A 59 42.32 36.45 45.85
N GLY A 60 41.06 36.95 45.92
CA GLY A 60 40.68 38.31 45.62
C GLY A 60 39.92 38.53 44.36
N VAL A 61 39.47 39.75 44.07
CA VAL A 61 38.55 40.07 42.97
C VAL A 61 39.11 39.60 41.61
N ASN A 62 40.40 39.85 41.35
CA ASN A 62 41.03 39.42 40.09
C ASN A 62 41.10 37.89 39.96
N ALA A 63 41.35 37.18 41.06
CA ALA A 63 41.32 35.71 41.06
C ALA A 63 39.96 35.17 40.73
N THR A 64 38.89 35.71 41.32
CA THR A 64 37.49 35.32 41.04
C THR A 64 37.12 35.55 39.58
N VAL A 65 37.47 36.71 39.02
CA VAL A 65 37.21 37.04 37.61
C VAL A 65 37.96 36.09 36.67
N THR A 66 39.27 35.86 36.94
CA THR A 66 40.11 35.01 36.09
C THR A 66 39.67 33.53 36.16
N LYS A 67 39.40 32.99 37.35
CA LYS A 67 38.89 31.62 37.50
C LYS A 67 37.53 31.42 36.78
N SER A 68 36.62 32.41 36.90
CA SER A 68 35.36 32.40 36.18
C SER A 68 35.55 32.43 34.66
N PHE A 69 36.47 33.27 34.17
CA PHE A 69 36.80 33.39 32.75
C PHE A 69 37.38 32.06 32.20
N VAL A 70 38.35 31.47 32.89
CA VAL A 70 38.95 30.18 32.49
C VAL A 70 37.90 29.07 32.49
N THR A 71 37.01 29.05 33.48
CA THR A 71 35.92 28.07 33.55
C THR A 71 34.95 28.22 32.38
N LYS A 72 34.51 29.44 32.08
CA LYS A 72 33.66 29.71 30.93
C LYS A 72 34.32 29.33 29.62
N THR A 73 35.57 29.70 29.44
CA THR A 73 36.36 29.35 28.24
C THR A 73 36.50 27.82 28.07
N ALA A 74 36.69 27.08 29.17
CA ALA A 74 36.79 25.63 29.12
C ALA A 74 35.44 24.96 28.69
N VAL A 75 34.32 25.53 29.14
CA VAL A 75 32.97 25.07 28.69
C VAL A 75 32.79 25.36 27.20
N GLU A 76 33.14 26.55 26.74
CA GLU A 76 33.06 26.89 25.29
C GLU A 76 33.89 25.94 24.42
N PHE A 77 35.07 25.50 24.87
CA PHE A 77 35.84 24.48 24.14
C PHE A 77 35.14 23.10 24.10
N GLN A 78 34.41 22.73 25.14
CA GLN A 78 33.61 21.52 25.16
C GLN A 78 32.44 21.63 24.20
N ASP A 79 31.76 22.76 24.20
CA ASP A 79 30.62 23.03 23.35
C ASP A 79 31.01 23.06 21.86
N VAL A 80 32.14 23.70 21.51
CA VAL A 80 32.71 23.65 20.14
C VAL A 80 33.03 22.23 19.72
N ALA A 81 33.61 21.41 20.59
CA ALA A 81 33.93 20.02 20.28
C ALA A 81 32.62 19.17 20.08
N GLY A 82 31.61 19.42 20.90
CA GLY A 82 30.27 18.83 20.76
C GLY A 82 29.64 19.21 19.44
N GLN A 83 29.61 20.49 19.12
CA GLN A 83 29.05 20.99 17.85
C GLN A 83 29.78 20.45 16.62
N ALA A 84 31.11 20.39 16.65
CA ALA A 84 31.88 19.79 15.56
C ALA A 84 31.58 18.29 15.37
N THR A 85 31.33 17.58 16.47
CA THR A 85 30.90 16.17 16.44
C THR A 85 29.50 16.02 15.80
N SER A 86 28.59 16.94 16.11
CA SER A 86 27.26 16.98 15.51
C SER A 86 27.33 17.25 14.01
N VAL A 87 28.09 18.22 13.56
CA VAL A 87 28.31 18.52 12.13
C VAL A 87 28.88 17.28 11.41
N LEU A 88 29.88 16.63 11.99
CA LEU A 88 30.47 15.40 11.45
C LEU A 88 29.45 14.28 11.33
N GLY A 89 28.63 14.06 12.35
CA GLY A 89 27.58 13.04 12.34
C GLY A 89 26.58 13.27 11.20
N ILE A 90 26.06 14.50 11.09
CA ILE A 90 25.12 14.89 10.05
C ILE A 90 25.72 14.70 8.65
N LEU A 91 26.95 15.18 8.41
CA LEU A 91 27.62 15.04 7.11
C LEU A 91 27.90 13.58 6.74
N ARG A 92 28.28 12.75 7.70
CA ARG A 92 28.55 11.32 7.51
C ARG A 92 27.28 10.58 7.12
N ASP A 93 26.20 10.80 7.86
CA ASP A 93 24.91 10.17 7.59
C ASP A 93 24.35 10.61 6.24
N ALA A 94 24.44 11.91 5.91
CA ALA A 94 24.03 12.44 4.61
C ALA A 94 24.84 11.81 3.46
N SER A 95 26.17 11.69 3.59
CA SER A 95 27.01 11.04 2.58
C SER A 95 26.60 9.58 2.36
N ALA A 96 26.35 8.84 3.44
CA ALA A 96 25.92 7.45 3.36
C ALA A 96 24.53 7.31 2.70
N ALA A 97 23.57 8.15 3.10
CA ALA A 97 22.22 8.17 2.53
C ALA A 97 22.23 8.50 1.03
N PHE A 98 22.94 9.56 0.60
CA PHE A 98 23.02 9.90 -0.81
C PHE A 98 23.70 8.82 -1.66
N LYS A 99 24.70 8.11 -1.13
CA LYS A 99 25.30 6.96 -1.82
C LYS A 99 24.27 5.86 -2.04
N LYS A 100 23.45 5.60 -1.02
CA LYS A 100 22.34 4.63 -1.12
C LYS A 100 21.31 5.08 -2.14
N HIS A 101 20.80 6.30 -2.07
CA HIS A 101 19.80 6.82 -3.01
C HIS A 101 20.28 6.80 -4.46
N LYS A 102 21.55 7.11 -4.73
CA LYS A 102 22.13 6.97 -6.08
C LYS A 102 22.17 5.51 -6.55
N ALA A 103 22.49 4.59 -5.67
CA ALA A 103 22.49 3.17 -6.00
C ALA A 103 21.07 2.65 -6.23
N ASP A 104 20.12 3.06 -5.40
CA ASP A 104 18.70 2.70 -5.54
C ASP A 104 18.11 3.24 -6.84
N LEU A 105 18.36 4.53 -7.17
CA LEU A 105 17.92 5.10 -8.45
C LEU A 105 18.49 4.34 -9.64
N ARG A 106 19.78 4.01 -9.59
CA ARG A 106 20.43 3.26 -10.66
C ARG A 106 19.81 1.86 -10.78
N THR A 107 19.54 1.19 -9.68
CA THR A 107 18.88 -0.11 -9.67
C THR A 107 17.49 -0.04 -10.32
N VAL A 108 16.70 0.97 -9.98
CA VAL A 108 15.40 1.19 -10.61
C VAL A 108 15.53 1.43 -12.12
N ILE A 109 16.47 2.32 -12.54
CA ILE A 109 16.71 2.63 -13.96
C ILE A 109 17.15 1.37 -14.72
N ASP A 110 18.11 0.60 -14.17
CA ASP A 110 18.63 -0.62 -14.79
C ASP A 110 17.54 -1.72 -14.88
N ASP A 111 16.62 -1.76 -13.92
CA ASP A 111 15.52 -2.72 -13.89
C ASP A 111 14.43 -2.38 -14.93
N VAL A 112 13.96 -1.13 -14.95
CA VAL A 112 12.93 -0.72 -15.90
C VAL A 112 13.43 -0.64 -17.35
N ALA A 113 14.74 -0.45 -17.55
CA ALA A 113 15.35 -0.48 -18.90
C ALA A 113 15.22 -1.86 -19.56
N LYS A 114 15.16 -2.95 -18.78
CA LYS A 114 14.89 -4.30 -19.29
C LYS A 114 13.51 -4.45 -19.91
N ARG A 115 12.58 -3.56 -19.54
CA ARG A 115 11.20 -3.49 -20.02
C ARG A 115 10.98 -2.40 -21.05
N ASN A 116 12.04 -1.93 -21.72
CA ASN A 116 11.98 -0.83 -22.68
C ASN A 116 11.43 0.50 -22.10
N ILE A 117 11.64 0.74 -20.80
CA ILE A 117 11.27 1.99 -20.14
C ILE A 117 12.50 2.85 -19.94
N TYR A 118 12.43 4.10 -20.36
CA TYR A 118 13.46 5.11 -20.16
C TYR A 118 13.00 6.13 -19.11
N ILE A 119 13.87 6.41 -18.14
CA ILE A 119 13.63 7.46 -17.15
C ILE A 119 14.26 8.76 -17.64
N ASN A 120 13.44 9.78 -17.82
CA ASN A 120 13.91 11.10 -18.26
C ASN A 120 14.59 11.88 -17.13
N ALA A 121 15.22 13.01 -17.46
CA ALA A 121 15.95 13.83 -16.51
C ALA A 121 15.13 14.30 -15.30
N LYS A 122 13.82 14.43 -15.43
CA LYS A 122 12.91 14.83 -14.32
C LYS A 122 12.40 13.66 -13.49
N GLY A 123 12.67 12.41 -13.90
CA GLY A 123 12.19 11.21 -13.22
C GLY A 123 10.91 10.62 -13.82
N GLY A 124 10.37 11.19 -14.89
CA GLY A 124 9.23 10.62 -15.61
C GLY A 124 9.63 9.40 -16.43
N ALA A 125 8.80 8.38 -16.48
CA ALA A 125 8.99 7.19 -17.28
C ALA A 125 8.40 7.37 -18.69
N VAL A 126 9.12 6.91 -19.72
CA VAL A 126 8.68 6.96 -21.11
C VAL A 126 9.08 5.67 -21.82
N ALA A 127 8.24 5.19 -22.74
CA ALA A 127 8.56 4.04 -23.57
C ALA A 127 9.83 4.33 -24.41
N SER A 128 10.77 3.41 -24.42
CA SER A 128 12.01 3.51 -25.20
C SER A 128 11.88 2.68 -26.47
N VAL A 129 11.93 3.36 -27.63
CA VAL A 129 12.05 2.66 -28.91
C VAL A 129 13.55 2.47 -29.20
N PRO A 130 14.07 1.25 -29.38
CA PRO A 130 15.47 1.04 -29.72
C PRO A 130 15.87 1.76 -31.00
N SER A 131 16.93 2.55 -30.96
CA SER A 131 17.47 3.26 -32.12
C SER A 131 17.99 2.25 -33.14
N GLY A 132 17.22 2.02 -34.22
CA GLY A 132 17.65 1.12 -35.31
C GLY A 132 16.61 0.08 -35.72
N ALA A 133 15.49 -0.04 -35.05
CA ALA A 133 14.39 -0.88 -35.50
C ALA A 133 13.75 -0.23 -36.75
N ALA A 134 13.96 -0.85 -37.90
CA ALA A 134 13.25 -0.52 -39.11
C ALA A 134 11.80 -0.94 -38.97
N ALA A 135 10.84 -0.11 -39.39
CA ALA A 135 9.43 -0.46 -39.41
C ALA A 135 9.24 -1.77 -40.19
N GLY A 136 9.03 -2.90 -39.49
CA GLY A 136 8.85 -4.19 -40.11
C GLY A 136 9.62 -5.37 -39.44
N ASP A 137 10.44 -5.13 -38.43
CA ASP A 137 11.07 -6.18 -37.64
C ASP A 137 10.33 -6.37 -36.30
N GLY A 138 9.81 -7.54 -36.11
CA GLY A 138 9.06 -8.14 -35.03
C GLY A 138 8.73 -7.30 -33.78
N ASP A 139 7.55 -7.48 -33.23
CA ASP A 139 6.99 -6.81 -32.07
C ASP A 139 8.01 -6.59 -30.94
N ILE A 140 8.49 -5.34 -30.82
CA ILE A 140 9.18 -4.90 -29.60
C ILE A 140 8.07 -4.55 -28.62
N PRO A 141 7.98 -5.25 -27.46
CA PRO A 141 6.96 -4.96 -26.47
C PRO A 141 6.99 -3.47 -26.07
N THR A 142 5.90 -2.76 -26.29
CA THR A 142 5.75 -1.37 -25.86
C THR A 142 5.22 -1.41 -24.43
N PRO A 143 5.91 -0.78 -23.45
CA PRO A 143 5.43 -0.73 -22.07
C PRO A 143 4.02 -0.13 -22.00
N SER A 144 3.17 -0.69 -21.16
CA SER A 144 1.84 -0.16 -20.86
C SER A 144 1.92 1.15 -20.08
N ASP A 145 0.86 1.95 -20.09
CA ASP A 145 0.77 3.18 -19.29
C ASP A 145 0.93 2.90 -17.79
N GLU A 146 0.42 1.76 -17.31
CA GLU A 146 0.59 1.32 -15.92
C GLU A 146 2.05 0.98 -15.59
N GLU A 147 2.77 0.28 -16.46
CA GLU A 147 4.20 0.02 -16.27
C GLU A 147 5.01 1.31 -16.21
N LEU A 148 4.66 2.28 -17.05
CA LEU A 148 5.25 3.62 -16.99
C LEU A 148 4.93 4.30 -15.65
N ALA A 149 3.68 4.20 -15.18
CA ALA A 149 3.26 4.79 -13.91
C ALA A 149 3.95 4.11 -12.71
N VAL A 150 4.06 2.78 -12.70
CA VAL A 150 4.81 2.02 -11.66
C VAL A 150 6.28 2.43 -11.65
N ALA A 151 6.92 2.46 -12.82
CA ALA A 151 8.31 2.90 -12.93
C ALA A 151 8.50 4.33 -12.41
N GLU A 152 7.59 5.23 -12.76
CA GLU A 152 7.61 6.62 -12.30
C GLU A 152 7.40 6.73 -10.77
N ARG A 153 6.46 5.97 -10.20
CA ARG A 153 6.25 5.91 -8.73
C ARG A 153 7.52 5.43 -8.00
N ARG A 154 8.17 4.37 -8.49
CA ARG A 154 9.44 3.86 -7.92
C ARG A 154 10.55 4.93 -7.96
N VAL A 155 10.70 5.62 -9.08
CA VAL A 155 11.69 6.72 -9.22
C VAL A 155 11.33 7.88 -8.31
N LYS A 156 10.08 8.34 -8.30
CA LYS A 156 9.62 9.45 -7.45
C LYS A 156 9.87 9.17 -5.98
N ARG A 157 9.71 7.94 -5.51
CA ARG A 157 10.03 7.54 -4.13
C ARG A 157 11.50 7.78 -3.81
N VAL A 158 12.42 7.31 -4.65
CA VAL A 158 13.86 7.50 -4.42
C VAL A 158 14.25 8.98 -4.46
N LEU A 159 13.67 9.76 -5.38
CA LEU A 159 13.92 11.19 -5.47
C LEU A 159 13.38 11.95 -4.26
N TRP A 160 12.23 11.55 -3.76
CA TRP A 160 11.67 12.11 -2.53
C TRP A 160 12.56 11.82 -1.32
N GLU A 161 12.99 10.57 -1.11
CA GLU A 161 13.90 10.18 -0.02
C GLU A 161 15.23 10.97 -0.08
N ALA A 162 15.78 11.17 -1.28
CA ALA A 162 16.98 11.97 -1.48
C ALA A 162 16.75 13.45 -1.13
N SER A 163 15.61 14.01 -1.54
CA SER A 163 15.23 15.40 -1.21
C SER A 163 15.03 15.60 0.29
N GLU A 164 14.43 14.63 0.96
CA GLU A 164 14.28 14.65 2.42
C GLU A 164 15.63 14.60 3.13
N THR A 165 16.54 13.75 2.68
CA THR A 165 17.91 13.71 3.22
C THR A 165 18.61 15.07 3.10
N ASP A 166 18.51 15.74 1.95
CA ASP A 166 19.08 17.09 1.75
C ASP A 166 18.41 18.12 2.67
N ARG A 167 17.09 18.10 2.75
CA ARG A 167 16.32 19.04 3.57
C ARG A 167 16.66 18.92 5.04
N ILE A 168 16.71 17.69 5.58
CA ILE A 168 17.05 17.42 6.98
C ILE A 168 18.49 17.88 7.27
N ALA A 169 19.45 17.47 6.42
CA ALA A 169 20.86 17.83 6.59
C ALA A 169 21.07 19.35 6.53
N ALA A 170 20.50 20.00 5.51
CA ALA A 170 20.63 21.45 5.34
C ALA A 170 20.00 22.23 6.51
N ARG A 171 18.84 21.80 7.01
CA ARG A 171 18.19 22.41 8.17
C ARG A 171 19.02 22.25 9.42
N ALA A 172 19.49 21.04 9.72
CA ALA A 172 20.29 20.73 10.89
C ALA A 172 21.62 21.50 10.89
N LEU A 173 22.31 21.55 9.76
CA LEU A 173 23.56 22.31 9.62
C LEU A 173 23.35 23.83 9.78
N ARG A 174 22.26 24.37 9.21
CA ARG A 174 21.88 25.78 9.38
C ARG A 174 21.54 26.09 10.84
N ALA A 175 20.86 25.19 11.55
CA ALA A 175 20.56 25.36 12.96
C ALA A 175 21.81 25.43 13.81
N LEU A 176 22.79 24.55 13.56
CA LEU A 176 24.11 24.59 14.24
C LEU A 176 24.92 25.85 13.89
N ALA A 177 24.79 26.36 12.64
CA ALA A 177 25.49 27.55 12.19
C ALA A 177 24.85 28.88 12.65
N LYS A 178 23.65 28.87 13.22
CA LYS A 178 22.87 30.07 13.55
C LYS A 178 23.51 30.89 14.71
N ASN A 179 24.12 30.21 15.66
CA ASN A 179 24.78 30.85 16.83
C ASN A 179 26.27 31.06 16.56
N LYS A 180 26.64 32.26 16.12
CA LYS A 180 28.03 32.57 15.75
C LYS A 180 28.97 32.77 16.93
N HIS A 181 28.45 32.93 18.15
CA HIS A 181 29.22 33.32 19.34
C HIS A 181 28.83 32.53 20.61
N ASP A 182 27.96 31.55 20.51
CA ASP A 182 27.47 30.73 21.61
C ASP A 182 27.33 29.30 21.09
N PHE A 183 28.36 28.50 21.32
CA PHE A 183 28.36 27.11 20.85
C PHE A 183 27.47 26.26 21.76
N THR A 184 26.73 25.36 21.18
CA THR A 184 25.88 24.41 21.91
C THR A 184 26.52 23.03 21.89
N GLY A 185 26.99 22.57 23.06
CA GLY A 185 27.56 21.23 23.22
C GLY A 185 26.56 20.08 22.96
N ASP A 186 25.31 20.42 22.84
CA ASP A 186 24.13 19.51 22.82
C ASP A 186 23.50 19.39 21.44
N GLY A 187 24.30 19.42 20.39
CA GLY A 187 23.82 19.22 19.02
C GLY A 187 23.45 17.75 18.74
N PRO A 188 22.64 17.48 17.69
CA PRO A 188 22.25 16.12 17.31
C PRO A 188 23.47 15.31 16.84
N GLY A 189 23.52 14.02 17.20
CA GLY A 189 24.62 13.12 16.85
C GLY A 189 24.62 12.68 15.37
N GLY A 190 23.53 12.91 14.62
CA GLY A 190 23.39 12.56 13.21
C GLY A 190 22.04 13.01 12.64
N LEU A 191 21.72 12.58 11.41
CA LEU A 191 20.50 12.99 10.70
C LEU A 191 19.23 12.58 11.44
N LYS A 192 19.13 11.33 11.90
CA LYS A 192 17.95 10.83 12.58
C LYS A 192 17.61 11.65 13.83
N GLU A 193 18.61 11.96 14.66
CA GLU A 193 18.41 12.77 15.85
C GLU A 193 18.09 14.23 15.52
N ALA A 194 18.68 14.75 14.46
CA ALA A 194 18.39 16.11 13.98
C ALA A 194 16.94 16.23 13.50
N ASP A 195 16.45 15.23 12.78
CA ASP A 195 15.07 15.16 12.29
C ASP A 195 14.07 14.99 13.45
N ASP A 196 14.36 14.11 14.40
CA ASP A 196 13.54 13.91 15.60
C ASP A 196 13.42 15.21 16.43
N ARG A 197 14.53 15.89 16.66
CA ARG A 197 14.53 17.18 17.41
C ARG A 197 13.74 18.27 16.68
N GLN A 198 13.88 18.35 15.36
CA GLN A 198 13.11 19.29 14.55
C GLN A 198 11.63 18.92 14.51
N GLY A 199 11.33 17.64 14.35
CA GLY A 199 9.97 17.14 14.39
C GLY A 199 9.25 17.52 15.68
N LYS A 200 9.90 17.31 16.84
CA LYS A 200 9.36 17.73 18.14
C LYS A 200 9.14 19.24 18.24
N ALA A 201 10.04 20.04 17.70
CA ALA A 201 9.89 21.50 17.69
C ALA A 201 8.74 21.97 16.77
N ASP A 202 8.59 21.35 15.59
CA ASP A 202 7.50 21.62 14.67
C ASP A 202 6.15 21.19 15.28
N ALA A 203 6.11 20.03 15.97
CA ALA A 203 4.93 19.55 16.68
C ALA A 203 4.51 20.50 17.80
N ASP A 204 5.44 20.97 18.62
CA ASP A 204 5.18 21.94 19.68
C ASP A 204 4.64 23.27 19.12
N TYR A 205 5.19 23.73 17.99
CA TYR A 205 4.71 24.94 17.32
C TYR A 205 3.25 24.81 16.86
N TRP A 206 2.93 23.71 16.15
CA TRP A 206 1.59 23.51 15.62
C TRP A 206 0.57 23.16 16.70
N ALA A 207 0.92 22.33 17.67
CA ALA A 207 0.05 22.03 18.80
C ALA A 207 -0.26 23.30 19.64
N LYS A 208 0.72 24.20 19.78
CA LYS A 208 0.49 25.50 20.40
C LYS A 208 -0.47 26.36 19.58
N LYS A 209 -0.26 26.43 18.25
CA LYS A 209 -1.14 27.20 17.35
C LYS A 209 -2.58 26.68 17.41
N VAL A 210 -2.78 25.35 17.41
CA VAL A 210 -4.12 24.74 17.59
C VAL A 210 -4.79 25.18 18.90
N LYS A 211 -4.02 25.24 20.00
CA LYS A 211 -4.56 25.66 21.31
C LYS A 211 -4.83 27.16 21.44
N GLU A 212 -4.11 28.00 20.68
CA GLU A 212 -4.20 29.46 20.79
C GLU A 212 -5.12 30.10 19.73
N SER A 213 -5.57 29.35 18.71
CA SER A 213 -6.43 29.86 17.64
C SER A 213 -7.49 28.80 17.26
N ASP A 214 -8.62 29.23 16.74
CA ASP A 214 -9.63 28.32 16.19
C ASP A 214 -9.17 27.79 14.83
N PRO A 215 -8.97 26.46 14.66
CA PRO A 215 -8.56 25.87 13.38
C PRO A 215 -9.56 26.11 12.24
N GLY A 216 -10.87 26.22 12.55
CA GLY A 216 -11.89 26.55 11.58
C GLY A 216 -11.75 27.95 10.95
N GLU A 217 -11.07 28.85 11.66
CA GLU A 217 -10.80 30.23 11.20
C GLU A 217 -9.41 30.39 10.55
N TRP A 218 -8.63 29.30 10.40
CA TRP A 218 -7.31 29.40 9.78
C TRP A 218 -7.41 29.87 8.33
N SER A 219 -6.50 30.76 7.95
CA SER A 219 -6.37 31.18 6.55
C SER A 219 -5.90 30.02 5.67
N ASP A 220 -6.21 30.06 4.37
CA ASP A 220 -5.73 29.06 3.41
C ASP A 220 -4.22 28.89 3.48
N LYS A 221 -3.49 29.98 3.64
CA LYS A 221 -2.03 29.96 3.82
C LYS A 221 -1.59 29.25 5.09
N ASP A 222 -2.37 29.30 6.17
CA ASP A 222 -2.05 28.55 7.40
C ASP A 222 -2.28 27.05 7.19
N VAL A 223 -3.37 26.68 6.50
CA VAL A 223 -3.68 25.29 6.16
C VAL A 223 -2.63 24.72 5.21
N GLU A 224 -2.24 25.46 4.17
CA GLU A 224 -1.14 25.05 3.26
C GLU A 224 0.17 24.81 4.00
N ARG A 225 0.56 25.73 4.90
CA ARG A 225 1.81 25.59 5.69
C ARG A 225 1.73 24.42 6.68
N PHE A 226 0.56 24.15 7.22
CA PHE A 226 0.36 22.97 8.06
C PHE A 226 0.49 21.70 7.23
N ASN A 227 -0.16 21.65 6.06
CA ASN A 227 -0.04 20.55 5.11
C ASN A 227 1.42 20.29 4.68
N GLU A 228 2.17 21.35 4.34
CA GLU A 228 3.61 21.24 4.05
C GLU A 228 4.38 20.62 5.23
N THR A 229 4.04 21.00 6.46
CA THR A 229 4.70 20.41 7.64
C THR A 229 4.34 18.94 7.81
N LEU A 230 3.08 18.58 7.70
CA LEU A 230 2.63 17.19 7.78
C LEU A 230 3.29 16.33 6.69
N THR A 231 3.27 16.80 5.44
CA THR A 231 3.94 16.11 4.32
C THR A 231 5.41 15.79 4.61
N ASN A 232 6.11 16.71 5.28
CA ASN A 232 7.52 16.57 5.61
C ASN A 232 7.78 15.78 6.90
N GLN A 233 6.80 15.62 7.77
CA GLN A 233 6.99 15.10 9.13
C GLN A 233 6.10 13.88 9.46
N ARG A 234 5.17 13.49 8.58
CA ARG A 234 4.21 12.40 8.85
C ARG A 234 4.88 11.06 9.19
N ASP A 235 6.07 10.81 8.61
CA ASP A 235 6.85 9.60 8.85
C ASP A 235 7.91 9.79 9.96
N ASN A 236 7.93 10.95 10.63
CA ASN A 236 8.86 11.25 11.73
C ASN A 236 8.21 10.90 13.08
N PRO A 237 8.68 9.84 13.78
CA PRO A 237 8.07 9.42 15.05
C PRO A 237 8.11 10.51 16.13
N GLY A 238 9.17 11.32 16.15
CA GLY A 238 9.31 12.42 17.14
C GLY A 238 8.28 13.52 16.94
N PHE A 239 7.97 13.88 15.68
CA PHE A 239 6.88 14.80 15.37
C PHE A 239 5.52 14.19 15.72
N SER A 240 5.26 12.98 15.20
CA SER A 240 3.96 12.34 15.25
C SER A 240 3.51 12.07 16.69
N GLU A 241 4.35 11.43 17.50
CA GLU A 241 4.08 11.20 18.90
C GLU A 241 3.90 12.52 19.68
N ARG A 242 4.82 13.48 19.46
CA ARG A 242 4.78 14.77 20.16
C ARG A 242 3.53 15.57 19.82
N PHE A 243 3.11 15.57 18.57
CA PHE A 243 1.90 16.26 18.11
C PHE A 243 0.66 15.65 18.74
N ALA A 244 0.45 14.33 18.60
CA ALA A 244 -0.69 13.60 19.14
C ALA A 244 -0.78 13.76 20.69
N THR A 245 0.33 13.52 21.40
CA THR A 245 0.34 13.57 22.86
C THR A 245 0.22 14.98 23.43
N THR A 246 0.73 15.99 22.71
CA THR A 246 0.58 17.40 23.15
C THR A 246 -0.83 17.91 22.99
N LEU A 247 -1.54 17.50 21.93
CA LEU A 247 -2.97 17.80 21.77
C LEU A 247 -3.82 16.99 22.76
N GLY A 248 -3.43 15.73 23.00
CA GLY A 248 -4.22 14.73 23.69
C GLY A 248 -5.34 14.19 22.78
N ALA A 249 -6.02 13.14 23.20
CA ALA A 249 -7.05 12.46 22.40
C ALA A 249 -8.18 13.42 22.00
N GLU A 250 -8.85 14.05 22.98
CA GLU A 250 -9.94 14.98 22.73
C GLU A 250 -9.49 16.21 21.91
N GLY A 251 -8.28 16.72 22.18
CA GLY A 251 -7.74 17.86 21.42
C GLY A 251 -7.43 17.50 19.97
N THR A 252 -7.00 16.27 19.67
CA THR A 252 -6.80 15.78 18.30
C THR A 252 -8.14 15.70 17.55
N LEU A 253 -9.16 15.12 18.17
CA LEU A 253 -10.49 15.00 17.59
C LEU A 253 -11.15 16.38 17.36
N GLN A 254 -11.06 17.28 18.33
CA GLN A 254 -11.56 18.66 18.20
C GLN A 254 -10.85 19.40 17.06
N PHE A 255 -9.53 19.27 17.00
CA PHE A 255 -8.73 19.92 15.95
C PHE A 255 -9.21 19.55 14.54
N TRP A 256 -9.35 18.24 14.26
CA TRP A 256 -9.82 17.81 12.95
C TRP A 256 -11.27 18.24 12.69
N ARG A 257 -12.16 18.04 13.65
CA ARG A 257 -13.56 18.49 13.53
C ARG A 257 -13.65 19.97 13.19
N ASP A 258 -12.90 20.83 13.89
CA ASP A 258 -12.93 22.29 13.65
C ASP A 258 -12.38 22.66 12.28
N LEU A 259 -11.32 21.96 11.84
CA LEU A 259 -10.69 22.21 10.55
C LEU A 259 -11.55 21.71 9.37
N ALA A 260 -12.15 20.52 9.52
CA ALA A 260 -12.95 19.88 8.49
C ALA A 260 -14.36 20.47 8.37
N ALA A 261 -14.95 20.90 9.49
CA ALA A 261 -16.33 21.45 9.54
C ALA A 261 -16.35 22.87 10.14
N PRO A 262 -15.76 23.87 9.43
CA PRO A 262 -15.68 25.22 9.93
C PRO A 262 -17.06 25.89 10.02
N PRO A 263 -17.22 26.95 10.83
CA PRO A 263 -18.49 27.63 11.03
C PRO A 263 -19.15 28.20 9.77
N GLY A 264 -18.43 28.33 8.67
CA GLY A 264 -18.90 28.89 7.40
C GLY A 264 -19.69 27.92 6.51
N GLY A 265 -19.82 26.66 6.88
CA GLY A 265 -20.46 25.62 6.07
C GLY A 265 -19.46 24.75 5.27
N ALA A 266 -19.95 24.07 4.23
CA ALA A 266 -19.13 23.17 3.43
C ALA A 266 -17.92 23.88 2.79
N VAL A 267 -16.76 23.23 2.84
CA VAL A 267 -15.54 23.74 2.22
C VAL A 267 -15.46 23.19 0.78
N GLU A 268 -15.26 24.09 -0.18
CA GLU A 268 -15.21 23.77 -1.60
C GLU A 268 -13.94 24.30 -2.27
N GLY A 269 -13.70 23.92 -3.53
CA GLY A 269 -12.63 24.46 -4.37
C GLY A 269 -11.23 24.04 -3.93
N GLU A 270 -10.25 24.94 -4.05
CA GLU A 270 -8.84 24.64 -3.74
C GLU A 270 -8.61 24.32 -2.25
N ARG A 271 -9.36 24.95 -1.35
CA ARG A 271 -9.27 24.66 0.09
C ARG A 271 -9.67 23.20 0.40
N ALA A 272 -10.71 22.68 -0.26
CA ALA A 272 -11.14 21.29 -0.11
C ALA A 272 -10.05 20.30 -0.57
N LYS A 273 -9.36 20.61 -1.67
CA LYS A 273 -8.22 19.79 -2.14
C LYS A 273 -7.05 19.78 -1.15
N VAL A 274 -6.76 20.93 -0.55
CA VAL A 274 -5.72 21.01 0.49
C VAL A 274 -6.15 20.25 1.74
N LEU A 275 -7.44 20.32 2.12
CA LEU A 275 -7.96 19.57 3.26
C LEU A 275 -7.92 18.06 3.02
N ALA A 276 -8.17 17.58 1.81
CA ALA A 276 -7.97 16.17 1.46
C ALA A 276 -6.52 15.72 1.73
N GLN A 277 -5.54 16.50 1.29
CA GLN A 277 -4.14 16.22 1.58
C GLN A 277 -3.81 16.30 3.08
N VAL A 278 -4.40 17.25 3.79
CA VAL A 278 -4.24 17.36 5.26
C VAL A 278 -4.82 16.13 5.95
N GLN A 279 -5.99 15.66 5.53
CA GLN A 279 -6.62 14.46 6.07
C GLN A 279 -5.72 13.24 5.90
N ASP A 280 -5.23 13.00 4.69
CA ASP A 280 -4.30 11.90 4.38
C ASP A 280 -3.00 12.00 5.21
N ASN A 281 -2.38 13.17 5.22
CA ASN A 281 -1.13 13.38 5.94
C ASN A 281 -1.30 13.29 7.47
N LEU A 282 -2.43 13.76 7.99
CA LEU A 282 -2.77 13.64 9.42
C LEU A 282 -3.05 12.19 9.79
N SER A 283 -3.76 11.44 8.95
CA SER A 283 -3.97 10.01 9.11
C SER A 283 -2.62 9.28 9.22
N MET A 284 -1.71 9.49 8.27
CA MET A 284 -0.36 8.90 8.30
C MET A 284 0.46 9.34 9.53
N THR A 285 0.30 10.61 9.96
CA THR A 285 0.95 11.12 11.18
C THR A 285 0.45 10.38 12.43
N LEU A 286 -0.85 10.18 12.56
CA LEU A 286 -1.45 9.45 13.69
C LEU A 286 -1.11 7.96 13.62
N ALA A 287 -1.05 7.38 12.42
CA ALA A 287 -0.57 6.02 12.21
C ALA A 287 0.88 5.86 12.70
N THR A 288 1.79 6.75 12.28
CA THR A 288 3.18 6.75 12.77
C THR A 288 3.25 6.92 14.30
N ALA A 289 2.43 7.81 14.88
CA ALA A 289 2.37 8.01 16.32
C ALA A 289 1.94 6.75 17.07
N SER A 290 0.96 6.02 16.54
CA SER A 290 0.36 4.85 17.21
C SER A 290 1.36 3.73 17.53
N HIS A 291 2.48 3.65 16.78
CA HIS A 291 3.56 2.68 17.03
C HIS A 291 4.47 3.03 18.22
N SER A 292 4.25 4.15 18.89
CA SER A 292 5.02 4.47 20.09
C SER A 292 4.47 3.76 21.32
N ASP A 293 5.34 3.04 22.04
CA ASP A 293 5.04 2.38 23.32
C ASP A 293 5.22 3.32 24.52
N SER A 294 5.35 4.63 24.30
CA SER A 294 5.48 5.57 25.40
C SER A 294 4.20 5.60 26.24
N PRO A 295 4.32 5.77 27.59
CA PRO A 295 3.13 5.87 28.43
C PRO A 295 2.15 6.98 28.02
N ALA A 296 2.66 8.04 27.39
CA ALA A 296 1.83 9.15 26.89
C ALA A 296 1.02 8.73 25.67
N MET A 297 1.62 7.95 24.76
CA MET A 297 0.92 7.47 23.57
C MET A 297 -0.03 6.33 23.89
N GLU A 298 0.33 5.43 24.80
CA GLU A 298 -0.58 4.40 25.31
C GLU A 298 -1.83 5.01 25.98
N ASN A 299 -1.67 6.11 26.70
CA ASN A 299 -2.80 6.87 27.23
C ASN A 299 -3.63 7.47 26.09
N TRP A 300 -2.99 8.07 25.09
CA TRP A 300 -3.66 8.68 23.95
C TRP A 300 -4.51 7.65 23.19
N LYS A 301 -3.96 6.46 22.87
CA LYS A 301 -4.68 5.36 22.20
C LYS A 301 -5.94 4.97 22.98
N ARG A 302 -5.80 4.73 24.28
CA ARG A 302 -6.93 4.38 25.15
C ARG A 302 -7.96 5.50 25.28
N ASP A 303 -7.50 6.76 25.40
CA ASP A 303 -8.37 7.91 25.60
C ASP A 303 -9.15 8.27 24.32
N VAL A 304 -8.60 8.00 23.12
CA VAL A 304 -9.31 8.11 21.83
C VAL A 304 -10.49 7.12 21.80
N ILE A 305 -10.25 5.86 22.13
CA ILE A 305 -11.30 4.85 22.19
C ILE A 305 -12.36 5.23 23.23
N ALA A 306 -11.96 5.71 24.39
CA ALA A 306 -12.87 6.14 25.47
C ALA A 306 -13.64 7.43 25.12
N ALA A 307 -13.18 8.19 24.14
CA ALA A 307 -13.90 9.36 23.63
C ALA A 307 -14.83 9.03 22.46
N GLY A 308 -14.88 7.78 22.03
CA GLY A 308 -15.61 7.34 20.83
C GLY A 308 -17.10 7.68 20.82
N ASP A 309 -17.77 7.54 21.95
CA ASP A 309 -19.20 7.85 22.13
C ASP A 309 -19.49 9.31 22.49
N LYS A 310 -18.45 10.12 22.78
CA LYS A 310 -18.62 11.51 23.18
C LYS A 310 -18.98 12.39 21.96
N PRO A 311 -19.97 13.27 22.07
CA PRO A 311 -20.28 14.23 21.01
C PRO A 311 -19.21 15.35 20.95
N PHE A 312 -18.86 15.76 19.74
CA PHE A 312 -18.01 16.92 19.44
C PHE A 312 -18.88 18.00 18.76
N PRO A 313 -19.54 18.90 19.54
CA PRO A 313 -20.47 19.86 19.02
C PRO A 313 -19.84 20.81 18.00
N ILE A 314 -20.58 21.12 16.91
CA ILE A 314 -20.22 22.13 15.92
C ILE A 314 -21.12 23.34 16.14
N GLN A 315 -20.66 24.55 15.76
CA GLN A 315 -21.46 25.75 15.85
C GLN A 315 -22.81 25.54 15.13
N ASN A 316 -23.90 25.74 15.81
CA ASN A 316 -25.29 25.48 15.41
C ASN A 316 -25.74 24.00 15.34
N LEU A 317 -24.88 23.05 15.68
CA LEU A 317 -25.19 21.62 15.78
C LEU A 317 -24.77 21.10 17.16
N PRO A 318 -25.59 21.25 18.21
CA PRO A 318 -25.17 20.91 19.59
C PRO A 318 -24.80 19.45 19.81
N MET A 319 -25.31 18.55 18.96
CA MET A 319 -24.98 17.12 19.06
C MET A 319 -23.69 16.76 18.30
N GLY A 320 -23.34 17.47 17.21
CA GLY A 320 -22.13 17.21 16.43
C GLY A 320 -21.84 15.73 16.07
N PRO A 321 -20.75 15.44 15.39
CA PRO A 321 -20.26 14.07 15.24
C PRO A 321 -19.74 13.54 16.57
N ASN A 322 -19.76 12.22 16.76
CA ASN A 322 -19.12 11.62 17.93
C ASN A 322 -17.64 11.29 17.66
N GLY A 323 -16.90 10.88 18.72
CA GLY A 323 -15.48 10.62 18.62
C GLY A 323 -15.13 9.51 17.63
N PHE A 324 -15.97 8.45 17.51
CA PHE A 324 -15.79 7.40 16.51
C PHE A 324 -15.89 7.95 15.09
N GLN A 325 -16.87 8.80 14.78
CA GLN A 325 -17.00 9.43 13.47
C GLN A 325 -15.79 10.30 13.13
N VAL A 326 -15.31 11.10 14.09
CA VAL A 326 -14.16 11.98 13.88
C VAL A 326 -12.87 11.16 13.72
N MET A 327 -12.63 10.16 14.57
CA MET A 327 -11.39 9.38 14.48
C MET A 327 -11.35 8.50 13.24
N SER A 328 -12.46 7.83 12.90
CA SER A 328 -12.52 6.98 11.70
C SER A 328 -12.25 7.78 10.41
N SER A 329 -12.71 9.04 10.32
CA SER A 329 -12.38 9.90 9.17
C SER A 329 -10.87 10.19 9.05
N LEU A 330 -10.08 9.92 10.10
CA LEU A 330 -8.62 10.05 10.13
C LEU A 330 -7.89 8.70 10.06
N MET A 331 -8.59 7.60 9.75
CA MET A 331 -7.97 6.26 9.68
C MET A 331 -7.73 5.77 8.25
N GLY A 332 -8.26 6.43 7.24
CA GLY A 332 -8.27 5.96 5.86
C GLY A 332 -6.90 5.90 5.17
N LYS A 333 -5.81 6.25 5.84
CA LYS A 333 -4.44 6.17 5.28
C LYS A 333 -3.42 5.81 6.36
N GLY A 334 -2.35 5.13 5.91
CA GLY A 334 -1.22 4.82 6.77
C GLY A 334 -1.34 3.51 7.56
N LYS A 335 -0.19 3.03 8.01
CA LYS A 335 -0.09 1.81 8.81
C LYS A 335 -0.19 2.17 10.29
N PHE A 336 -1.32 1.89 10.91
CA PHE A 336 -1.55 2.04 12.35
C PHE A 336 -0.97 0.84 13.13
N ASP A 337 -0.82 1.01 14.44
CA ASP A 337 -0.51 -0.10 15.36
C ASP A 337 -1.65 -1.12 15.36
N ASP A 338 -1.32 -2.40 15.17
CA ASP A 338 -2.31 -3.46 14.98
C ASP A 338 -3.22 -3.63 16.20
N ALA A 339 -2.64 -3.60 17.42
CA ALA A 339 -3.40 -3.72 18.65
C ALA A 339 -4.37 -2.53 18.85
N PHE A 340 -3.92 -1.31 18.53
CA PHE A 340 -4.78 -0.13 18.59
C PHE A 340 -5.97 -0.23 17.63
N LEU A 341 -5.75 -0.68 16.38
CA LEU A 341 -6.83 -0.87 15.41
C LEU A 341 -7.84 -1.90 15.88
N ASN A 342 -7.37 -3.05 16.39
CA ASN A 342 -8.24 -4.13 16.87
C ASN A 342 -9.05 -3.70 18.10
N ASP A 343 -8.44 -3.03 19.06
CA ASP A 343 -9.13 -2.48 20.23
C ASP A 343 -10.18 -1.43 19.82
N TYR A 344 -9.82 -0.56 18.87
CA TYR A 344 -10.72 0.47 18.35
C TYR A 344 -11.92 -0.13 17.61
N GLY A 345 -11.68 -1.08 16.70
CA GLY A 345 -12.73 -1.76 15.95
C GLY A 345 -13.68 -2.56 16.83
N THR A 346 -13.12 -3.26 17.82
CA THR A 346 -13.90 -3.99 18.85
C THR A 346 -14.81 -3.04 19.65
N ALA A 347 -14.28 -1.88 20.05
CA ALA A 347 -15.08 -0.86 20.74
C ALA A 347 -16.16 -0.25 19.86
N LEU A 348 -15.87 -0.06 18.56
CA LEU A 348 -16.81 0.45 17.56
C LEU A 348 -18.00 -0.52 17.35
N VAL A 349 -17.71 -1.81 17.11
CA VAL A 349 -18.73 -2.88 17.00
C VAL A 349 -19.60 -2.93 18.25
N LYS A 350 -18.96 -2.92 19.41
CA LYS A 350 -19.68 -2.94 20.69
C LYS A 350 -20.59 -1.73 20.85
N HIS A 351 -20.10 -0.53 20.55
CA HIS A 351 -20.87 0.71 20.69
C HIS A 351 -22.12 0.69 19.81
N GLU A 352 -21.99 0.32 18.52
CA GLU A 352 -23.13 0.26 17.61
C GLU A 352 -24.14 -0.81 18.07
N ARG A 353 -23.66 -2.00 18.45
CA ARG A 353 -24.53 -3.10 18.89
C ARG A 353 -25.27 -2.80 20.17
N GLU A 354 -24.65 -2.13 21.12
CA GLU A 354 -25.25 -1.75 22.42
C GLU A 354 -25.97 -0.38 22.36
N PHE A 355 -26.10 0.22 21.16
CA PHE A 355 -26.75 1.52 21.01
C PHE A 355 -28.24 1.45 21.43
N PRO A 356 -28.70 2.34 22.32
CA PRO A 356 -30.09 2.31 22.79
C PRO A 356 -31.07 2.66 21.66
N GLY A 357 -31.76 1.69 21.13
CA GLY A 357 -32.75 1.86 20.07
C GLY A 357 -32.34 1.18 18.76
N ASP A 358 -32.62 1.79 17.63
CA ASP A 358 -32.25 1.26 16.32
C ASP A 358 -30.77 1.56 16.03
N PRO A 359 -29.90 0.55 15.83
CA PRO A 359 -28.48 0.75 15.50
C PRO A 359 -28.25 1.64 14.26
N LYS A 360 -29.16 1.66 13.30
CA LYS A 360 -29.09 2.51 12.10
C LYS A 360 -28.99 4.01 12.39
N VAL A 361 -29.50 4.44 13.56
CA VAL A 361 -29.43 5.84 13.96
C VAL A 361 -28.31 6.15 14.94
N ALA A 362 -27.43 5.17 15.21
CA ALA A 362 -26.23 5.38 16.03
C ALA A 362 -25.31 6.44 15.39
N TRP A 363 -25.20 6.39 14.07
CA TRP A 363 -24.36 7.29 13.28
C TRP A 363 -25.21 8.35 12.61
N ARG A 364 -25.25 9.53 13.22
CA ARG A 364 -26.03 10.65 12.68
C ARG A 364 -25.24 11.38 11.62
N ASP A 365 -25.91 11.76 10.54
CA ASP A 365 -25.37 12.69 9.58
C ASP A 365 -25.34 14.11 10.20
N THR A 366 -24.17 14.55 10.61
CA THR A 366 -23.99 15.80 11.36
C THR A 366 -23.13 16.82 10.64
N ALA A 367 -22.11 16.40 9.94
CA ALA A 367 -21.19 17.22 9.17
C ALA A 367 -20.31 16.35 8.28
N ASN A 368 -19.93 16.85 7.12
CA ASN A 368 -18.93 16.20 6.30
C ASN A 368 -17.54 16.35 6.96
N LEU A 369 -16.91 15.22 7.27
CA LEU A 369 -15.56 15.13 7.84
C LEU A 369 -14.54 14.59 6.83
N ASN A 370 -14.98 14.16 5.63
CA ASN A 370 -14.15 13.58 4.60
C ASN A 370 -13.94 14.55 3.43
N TYR A 371 -12.73 14.52 2.85
CA TYR A 371 -12.34 15.33 1.70
C TYR A 371 -11.62 14.48 0.66
N PRO A 372 -11.97 14.57 -0.66
CA PRO A 372 -13.15 15.30 -1.12
C PRO A 372 -14.42 14.80 -0.43
N PRO A 373 -15.50 15.60 -0.41
CA PRO A 373 -16.79 15.11 0.06
C PRO A 373 -17.17 13.87 -0.75
N THR A 374 -17.27 12.74 -0.09
CA THR A 374 -17.77 11.49 -0.66
C THR A 374 -19.25 11.36 -0.30
N ASP A 375 -19.99 10.58 -1.08
CA ASP A 375 -21.36 10.17 -0.74
C ASP A 375 -21.38 9.19 0.44
N GLU A 376 -20.18 8.83 0.96
CA GLU A 376 -20.06 8.01 2.14
C GLU A 376 -20.66 8.73 3.34
N PRO A 377 -21.55 8.06 4.04
CA PRO A 377 -22.15 8.62 5.25
C PRO A 377 -21.05 8.78 6.30
N ASN A 378 -21.36 9.59 7.31
CA ASN A 378 -20.54 9.69 8.52
C ASN A 378 -20.55 8.38 9.34
N ASP A 379 -20.60 7.23 8.66
CA ASP A 379 -20.50 5.91 9.25
C ASP A 379 -19.02 5.61 9.55
N PRO A 380 -18.65 5.49 10.82
CA PRO A 380 -17.25 5.30 11.19
C PRO A 380 -16.67 3.96 10.71
N PHE A 381 -17.52 2.99 10.35
CA PHE A 381 -17.02 1.72 9.81
C PHE A 381 -16.31 1.90 8.46
N ALA A 382 -16.77 2.80 7.60
CA ALA A 382 -16.10 3.03 6.31
C ALA A 382 -14.63 3.45 6.51
N GLY A 383 -14.37 4.49 7.29
CA GLY A 383 -13.00 4.94 7.54
C GLY A 383 -12.15 3.96 8.36
N PHE A 384 -12.75 3.22 9.29
CA PHE A 384 -12.06 2.17 10.04
C PHE A 384 -11.66 0.98 9.14
N LEU A 385 -12.57 0.51 8.29
CA LEU A 385 -12.31 -0.60 7.37
C LEU A 385 -11.29 -0.21 6.30
N GLU A 386 -11.33 1.03 5.82
CA GLU A 386 -10.27 1.55 4.94
C GLU A 386 -8.90 1.54 5.66
N GLY A 387 -8.87 1.90 6.96
CA GLY A 387 -7.69 1.74 7.80
C GLY A 387 -7.22 0.28 7.88
N LEU A 388 -8.12 -0.68 8.02
CA LEU A 388 -7.78 -2.09 7.96
C LEU A 388 -7.26 -2.51 6.58
N GLY A 389 -7.76 -1.91 5.51
CA GLY A 389 -7.26 -2.12 4.14
C GLY A 389 -5.77 -1.80 3.97
N HIS A 390 -5.20 -0.95 4.82
CA HIS A 390 -3.77 -0.65 4.85
C HIS A 390 -2.98 -1.46 5.91
N ASN A 391 -3.64 -2.30 6.72
CA ASN A 391 -3.06 -3.00 7.86
C ASN A 391 -3.40 -4.49 7.84
N PRO A 392 -2.70 -5.31 7.02
CA PRO A 392 -3.07 -6.69 6.76
C PRO A 392 -3.12 -7.59 8.00
N GLU A 393 -2.16 -7.43 8.93
CA GLU A 393 -2.11 -8.21 10.16
C GLU A 393 -3.29 -7.88 11.08
N ALA A 394 -3.55 -6.59 11.29
CA ALA A 394 -4.70 -6.14 12.08
C ALA A 394 -6.03 -6.56 11.44
N SER A 395 -6.14 -6.46 10.11
CA SER A 395 -7.35 -6.85 9.39
C SER A 395 -7.65 -8.34 9.54
N LEU A 396 -6.64 -9.19 9.36
CA LEU A 396 -6.79 -10.65 9.53
C LEU A 396 -7.19 -11.00 10.97
N GLU A 397 -6.57 -10.38 11.96
CA GLU A 397 -6.90 -10.59 13.37
C GLU A 397 -8.34 -10.15 13.66
N PHE A 398 -8.73 -8.95 13.20
CA PHE A 398 -10.05 -8.40 13.43
C PHE A 398 -11.18 -9.29 12.89
N PHE A 399 -11.09 -9.81 11.67
CA PHE A 399 -12.11 -10.69 11.09
C PHE A 399 -12.14 -12.09 11.70
N ASN A 400 -11.15 -12.47 12.50
CA ASN A 400 -11.10 -13.74 13.23
C ASN A 400 -11.40 -13.58 14.74
N ASP A 401 -11.71 -12.38 15.20
CA ASP A 401 -12.00 -12.09 16.61
C ASP A 401 -13.50 -11.86 16.86
N SER A 402 -13.86 -11.73 18.13
CA SER A 402 -15.23 -11.51 18.59
C SER A 402 -15.26 -10.55 19.78
N VAL A 403 -16.42 -9.94 20.01
CA VAL A 403 -16.66 -9.04 21.13
C VAL A 403 -17.88 -9.51 21.97
N LYS A 404 -17.82 -9.27 23.28
CA LYS A 404 -19.02 -9.40 24.11
C LYS A 404 -19.87 -8.14 24.04
N ALA A 405 -21.03 -8.28 23.39
CA ALA A 405 -22.04 -7.22 23.28
C ALA A 405 -23.43 -7.79 23.56
N ASP A 406 -24.29 -7.05 24.26
CA ASP A 406 -25.63 -7.48 24.67
C ASP A 406 -25.68 -8.86 25.36
N GLY A 407 -24.62 -9.23 26.06
CA GLY A 407 -24.52 -10.50 26.79
C GLY A 407 -24.26 -11.73 25.92
N LYS A 408 -23.92 -11.54 24.64
CA LYS A 408 -23.52 -12.58 23.67
C LYS A 408 -22.08 -12.36 23.20
N ASP A 409 -21.42 -13.43 22.79
CA ASP A 409 -20.19 -13.34 21.99
C ASP A 409 -20.63 -13.08 20.54
N LEU A 410 -20.20 -11.95 19.99
CA LEU A 410 -20.49 -11.49 18.62
C LEU A 410 -19.22 -11.57 17.79
N ASP A 411 -19.19 -12.46 16.81
CA ASP A 411 -18.09 -12.59 15.84
C ASP A 411 -18.10 -11.38 14.90
N HIS A 412 -16.95 -10.75 14.68
CA HIS A 412 -16.86 -9.56 13.83
C HIS A 412 -17.18 -9.87 12.37
N TRP A 413 -16.85 -11.07 11.90
CA TRP A 413 -17.25 -11.54 10.59
C TRP A 413 -18.77 -11.65 10.46
N ASP A 414 -19.43 -12.27 11.45
CA ASP A 414 -20.90 -12.45 11.45
C ASP A 414 -21.62 -11.10 11.51
N TYR A 415 -21.00 -10.11 12.15
CA TYR A 415 -21.55 -8.76 12.24
C TYR A 415 -21.41 -7.95 10.95
N LEU A 416 -20.25 -8.01 10.29
CA LEU A 416 -19.92 -7.13 9.17
C LEU A 416 -20.12 -7.78 7.81
N VAL A 417 -19.93 -9.10 7.68
CA VAL A 417 -19.81 -9.78 6.40
C VAL A 417 -20.91 -10.81 6.17
N ALA A 418 -21.14 -11.72 7.13
CA ALA A 418 -22.06 -12.83 6.93
C ALA A 418 -23.52 -12.37 6.85
N LYS A 419 -24.34 -13.13 6.11
CA LYS A 419 -25.80 -13.01 6.14
C LYS A 419 -26.35 -13.75 7.35
N SER A 420 -26.35 -13.11 8.50
CA SER A 420 -26.76 -13.66 9.79
C SER A 420 -27.83 -12.80 10.45
N ASP A 421 -28.47 -13.33 11.50
CA ASP A 421 -29.42 -12.57 12.33
C ASP A 421 -28.74 -11.49 13.18
N ASP A 422 -27.44 -11.61 13.35
CA ASP A 422 -26.60 -10.66 14.10
C ASP A 422 -25.90 -9.63 13.19
N ALA A 423 -26.07 -9.73 11.86
CA ALA A 423 -25.45 -8.82 10.89
C ALA A 423 -25.97 -7.39 11.06
N ARG A 424 -25.01 -6.43 10.94
CA ARG A 424 -25.39 -5.02 10.87
C ARG A 424 -26.14 -4.69 9.58
N GLU A 425 -26.98 -3.69 9.63
CA GLU A 425 -27.57 -3.11 8.44
C GLU A 425 -26.70 -1.95 7.93
N TRP A 426 -26.17 -2.10 6.72
CA TRP A 426 -25.37 -1.08 6.09
C TRP A 426 -26.23 0.11 5.62
N PRO A 427 -25.74 1.34 5.75
CA PRO A 427 -26.36 2.50 5.10
C PRO A 427 -26.41 2.29 3.58
N VAL A 428 -27.39 2.89 2.93
CA VAL A 428 -27.62 2.72 1.50
C VAL A 428 -27.53 4.08 0.82
N GLY A 429 -26.78 4.19 -0.28
CA GLY A 429 -26.65 5.39 -1.08
C GLY A 429 -27.90 5.71 -1.91
N GLU A 430 -27.87 6.83 -2.63
CA GLU A 430 -28.95 7.24 -3.52
C GLU A 430 -29.15 6.25 -4.69
N ASP A 431 -28.10 5.54 -5.08
CA ASP A 431 -28.10 4.48 -6.09
C ASP A 431 -28.65 3.12 -5.59
N GLY A 432 -28.98 3.02 -4.30
CA GLY A 432 -29.46 1.82 -3.66
C GLY A 432 -28.36 0.83 -3.23
N LYS A 433 -27.06 1.18 -3.38
CA LYS A 433 -25.94 0.34 -3.00
C LYS A 433 -25.54 0.57 -1.54
N PRO A 434 -25.06 -0.47 -0.83
CA PRO A 434 -24.54 -0.32 0.52
C PRO A 434 -23.28 0.55 0.55
N LEU A 435 -23.29 1.57 1.36
CA LEU A 435 -22.14 2.46 1.59
C LEU A 435 -21.15 1.80 2.57
N GLY A 436 -19.83 1.95 2.31
CA GLY A 436 -18.78 1.29 3.11
C GLY A 436 -18.43 -0.13 2.70
N HIS A 437 -19.11 -0.71 1.70
CA HIS A 437 -18.78 -2.02 1.17
C HIS A 437 -17.45 -2.03 0.40
N ASP A 438 -17.07 -0.92 -0.25
CA ASP A 438 -15.76 -0.76 -0.88
C ASP A 438 -14.64 -0.91 0.16
N ALA A 439 -14.70 -0.14 1.23
CA ALA A 439 -13.75 -0.25 2.34
C ALA A 439 -13.75 -1.65 3.00
N LEU A 440 -14.91 -2.33 3.04
CA LEU A 440 -14.98 -3.72 3.49
C LEU A 440 -14.24 -4.66 2.53
N GLY A 441 -14.36 -4.46 1.24
CA GLY A 441 -13.59 -5.17 0.20
C GLY A 441 -12.09 -4.99 0.41
N HIS A 442 -11.62 -3.75 0.55
CA HIS A 442 -10.22 -3.41 0.81
C HIS A 442 -9.67 -4.08 2.09
N ALA A 443 -10.45 -4.07 3.18
CA ALA A 443 -10.06 -4.74 4.42
C ALA A 443 -9.92 -6.26 4.24
N LEU A 444 -10.89 -6.91 3.57
CA LEU A 444 -10.85 -8.36 3.29
C LEU A 444 -9.72 -8.73 2.33
N GLU A 445 -9.45 -7.91 1.32
CA GLU A 445 -8.31 -8.06 0.41
C GLU A 445 -7.00 -8.02 1.18
N SER A 446 -6.80 -6.98 1.96
CA SER A 446 -5.58 -6.81 2.78
C SER A 446 -5.37 -8.00 3.73
N ALA A 447 -6.42 -8.44 4.44
CA ALA A 447 -6.38 -9.57 5.37
C ALA A 447 -6.00 -10.90 4.70
N THR A 448 -6.45 -11.11 3.48
CA THR A 448 -6.26 -12.39 2.76
C THR A 448 -4.95 -12.42 1.99
N ILE A 449 -4.58 -11.32 1.34
CA ILE A 449 -3.36 -11.21 0.52
C ILE A 449 -2.12 -10.96 1.38
N GLY A 450 -2.26 -10.25 2.52
CA GLY A 450 -1.17 -9.97 3.46
C GLY A 450 -0.30 -8.77 3.07
N VAL A 451 -0.82 -7.91 2.18
CA VAL A 451 -0.27 -6.58 1.85
C VAL A 451 -1.39 -5.55 1.83
N PRO A 452 -1.12 -4.24 2.02
CA PRO A 452 -2.12 -3.21 1.81
C PRO A 452 -2.80 -3.34 0.45
N HIS A 453 -4.11 -3.10 0.37
CA HIS A 453 -4.92 -3.28 -0.83
C HIS A 453 -4.39 -2.50 -2.06
N ASP A 454 -3.82 -1.31 -1.83
CA ASP A 454 -3.25 -0.43 -2.86
C ASP A 454 -1.74 -0.67 -3.13
N SER A 455 -1.17 -1.77 -2.58
CA SER A 455 0.27 -2.04 -2.64
C SER A 455 0.66 -2.90 -3.84
N ASP A 456 1.75 -2.51 -4.50
CA ASP A 456 2.42 -3.34 -5.52
C ASP A 456 3.49 -4.28 -4.90
N ALA A 457 3.55 -4.38 -3.57
CA ALA A 457 4.50 -5.25 -2.89
C ALA A 457 4.18 -6.72 -3.18
N THR A 458 5.23 -7.54 -3.27
CA THR A 458 5.05 -9.00 -3.37
C THR A 458 4.44 -9.51 -2.06
N PRO A 459 3.29 -10.22 -2.10
CA PRO A 459 2.68 -10.77 -0.92
C PRO A 459 3.59 -11.76 -0.18
N PRO A 460 3.48 -11.81 1.15
CA PRO A 460 4.13 -12.87 1.92
C PRO A 460 3.47 -14.23 1.61
N LYS A 461 4.11 -15.32 2.06
CA LYS A 461 3.45 -16.63 1.99
C LYS A 461 2.16 -16.61 2.81
N HIS A 462 1.06 -17.05 2.20
CA HIS A 462 -0.24 -17.09 2.84
C HIS A 462 -0.21 -17.87 4.16
N SER A 463 -0.83 -17.31 5.20
CA SER A 463 -1.05 -17.98 6.47
C SER A 463 -2.25 -18.93 6.38
N ALA A 464 -2.37 -19.86 7.33
CA ALA A 464 -3.56 -20.69 7.43
C ALA A 464 -4.83 -19.85 7.71
N GLY A 465 -4.70 -18.77 8.51
CA GLY A 465 -5.81 -17.85 8.80
C GLY A 465 -6.27 -17.07 7.59
N SER A 466 -5.33 -16.57 6.76
CA SER A 466 -5.66 -15.89 5.49
C SER A 466 -6.39 -16.83 4.52
N ALA A 467 -5.89 -18.06 4.38
CA ALA A 467 -6.50 -19.07 3.51
C ALA A 467 -7.91 -19.50 3.99
N GLU A 468 -8.10 -19.63 5.31
CA GLU A 468 -9.42 -19.91 5.89
C GLU A 468 -10.39 -18.74 5.65
N LEU A 469 -9.92 -17.49 5.77
CA LEU A 469 -10.75 -16.33 5.49
C LEU A 469 -11.20 -16.29 4.01
N VAL A 470 -10.36 -16.66 3.06
CA VAL A 470 -10.75 -16.82 1.64
C VAL A 470 -11.83 -17.88 1.49
N ASN A 471 -11.72 -19.02 2.17
CA ASN A 471 -12.76 -20.06 2.15
C ASN A 471 -14.09 -19.53 2.70
N ARG A 472 -14.08 -18.75 3.79
CA ARG A 472 -15.28 -18.08 4.34
C ARG A 472 -15.89 -17.09 3.34
N ILE A 473 -15.08 -16.27 2.66
CA ILE A 473 -15.54 -15.32 1.63
C ILE A 473 -16.25 -16.06 0.50
N VAL A 474 -15.56 -17.01 -0.12
CA VAL A 474 -16.14 -17.77 -1.25
C VAL A 474 -17.38 -18.56 -0.85
N SER A 475 -17.39 -19.14 0.36
CA SER A 475 -18.57 -19.85 0.87
C SER A 475 -19.75 -18.92 1.10
N GLU A 476 -19.55 -17.76 1.74
CA GLU A 476 -20.61 -16.81 2.05
C GLU A 476 -21.22 -16.21 0.79
N PHE A 477 -20.38 -15.65 -0.06
CA PHE A 477 -20.82 -14.95 -1.27
C PHE A 477 -21.18 -15.91 -2.41
N GLY A 478 -20.64 -17.12 -2.44
CA GLY A 478 -21.07 -18.16 -3.37
C GLY A 478 -22.45 -18.73 -3.06
N LYS A 479 -22.89 -18.71 -1.79
CA LYS A 479 -24.27 -19.05 -1.38
C LYS A 479 -25.26 -17.91 -1.61
N ASN A 480 -24.80 -16.69 -1.50
CA ASN A 480 -25.56 -15.44 -1.55
C ASN A 480 -25.03 -14.54 -2.65
N SER A 481 -24.86 -15.10 -3.86
CA SER A 481 -24.19 -14.40 -4.98
C SER A 481 -24.96 -13.18 -5.48
N ASP A 482 -26.24 -13.07 -5.17
CA ASP A 482 -27.07 -11.88 -5.37
C ASP A 482 -26.52 -10.63 -4.66
N ARG A 483 -25.75 -10.80 -3.58
CA ARG A 483 -25.10 -9.70 -2.87
C ARG A 483 -23.91 -9.10 -3.62
N LEU A 484 -23.43 -9.77 -4.65
CA LEU A 484 -22.33 -9.31 -5.50
C LEU A 484 -22.81 -8.58 -6.76
N ASP A 485 -24.13 -8.51 -6.99
CA ASP A 485 -24.65 -7.82 -8.16
C ASP A 485 -24.34 -6.32 -8.05
N GLU A 486 -23.48 -5.81 -8.95
CA GLU A 486 -22.92 -4.46 -8.94
C GLU A 486 -22.32 -4.04 -7.57
N SER A 487 -21.76 -4.97 -6.82
CA SER A 487 -21.16 -4.69 -5.51
C SER A 487 -19.82 -3.97 -5.66
N PRO A 488 -19.57 -2.91 -4.87
CA PRO A 488 -18.26 -2.24 -4.86
C PRO A 488 -17.13 -3.10 -4.27
N MET A 489 -17.40 -4.30 -3.73
CA MET A 489 -16.37 -5.25 -3.28
C MET A 489 -15.81 -6.13 -4.41
N ASN A 490 -16.36 -6.06 -5.61
CA ASN A 490 -16.04 -7.04 -6.66
C ASN A 490 -14.61 -6.92 -7.16
N ASP A 491 -14.04 -5.74 -7.26
CA ASP A 491 -12.63 -5.51 -7.62
C ASP A 491 -11.69 -6.19 -6.60
N SER A 492 -11.89 -5.96 -5.30
CA SER A 492 -11.15 -6.63 -4.21
C SER A 492 -11.32 -8.15 -4.23
N PHE A 493 -12.53 -8.65 -4.51
CA PHE A 493 -12.76 -10.10 -4.63
C PHE A 493 -12.13 -10.68 -5.91
N GLY A 494 -12.03 -9.89 -6.97
CA GLY A 494 -11.24 -10.18 -8.15
C GLY A 494 -9.76 -10.36 -7.82
N ASN A 495 -9.20 -9.44 -7.05
CA ASN A 495 -7.83 -9.47 -6.59
C ASN A 495 -7.55 -10.70 -5.69
N ILE A 496 -8.43 -11.00 -4.73
CA ILE A 496 -8.35 -12.21 -3.90
C ILE A 496 -8.42 -13.47 -4.76
N THR A 497 -9.35 -13.54 -5.71
CA THR A 497 -9.49 -14.68 -6.62
C THR A 497 -8.23 -14.89 -7.47
N ALA A 498 -7.64 -13.80 -7.96
CA ALA A 498 -6.41 -13.82 -8.75
C ALA A 498 -5.20 -14.30 -7.92
N GLU A 499 -5.05 -13.83 -6.70
CA GLU A 499 -3.98 -14.24 -5.78
C GLU A 499 -4.08 -15.73 -5.41
N TYR A 500 -5.29 -16.22 -5.17
CA TYR A 500 -5.56 -17.63 -4.82
C TYR A 500 -5.96 -18.49 -6.03
N MET A 501 -5.55 -18.11 -7.25
CA MET A 501 -6.01 -18.78 -8.48
C MET A 501 -5.64 -20.27 -8.53
N ARG A 502 -4.56 -20.68 -7.89
CA ARG A 502 -4.22 -22.12 -7.78
C ARG A 502 -5.24 -22.90 -6.97
N ASP A 503 -5.73 -22.34 -5.83
CA ASP A 503 -6.82 -22.94 -5.05
C ASP A 503 -8.14 -22.92 -5.78
N VAL A 504 -8.41 -21.83 -6.50
CA VAL A 504 -9.61 -21.68 -7.32
C VAL A 504 -9.64 -22.76 -8.39
N GLN A 505 -8.54 -23.01 -9.11
CA GLN A 505 -8.46 -24.07 -10.10
C GLN A 505 -8.56 -25.46 -9.46
N ASP A 506 -7.97 -25.66 -8.28
CA ASP A 506 -8.09 -26.91 -7.52
C ASP A 506 -9.56 -27.16 -7.10
N GLY A 507 -10.23 -26.13 -6.56
CA GLY A 507 -11.66 -26.18 -6.22
C GLY A 507 -12.56 -26.45 -7.44
N MET A 508 -12.15 -26.01 -8.62
CA MET A 508 -12.86 -26.29 -9.88
C MET A 508 -12.65 -27.73 -10.37
N ASN A 509 -11.63 -28.46 -9.93
CA ASN A 509 -11.39 -29.85 -10.31
C ASN A 509 -12.40 -30.83 -9.73
N GLY A 510 -13.00 -30.52 -8.59
CA GLY A 510 -13.94 -31.41 -7.89
C GLY A 510 -13.24 -32.66 -7.34
N ASP A 511 -13.89 -33.84 -7.45
CA ASP A 511 -13.39 -35.13 -6.92
C ASP A 511 -12.15 -35.71 -7.64
N ARG A 512 -11.54 -34.97 -8.54
CA ARG A 512 -10.33 -35.41 -9.24
C ARG A 512 -9.13 -35.21 -8.32
N GLU A 513 -8.46 -36.30 -7.94
CA GLU A 513 -7.25 -36.29 -7.09
C GLU A 513 -6.05 -35.63 -7.78
N ILE A 514 -6.13 -34.35 -8.05
CA ILE A 514 -4.96 -33.57 -8.44
C ILE A 514 -4.56 -32.72 -7.25
N LYS A 515 -3.48 -33.11 -6.61
CA LYS A 515 -2.86 -32.27 -5.59
C LYS A 515 -2.11 -31.13 -6.30
N THR A 516 -2.80 -30.03 -6.52
CA THR A 516 -2.14 -28.79 -6.92
C THR A 516 -1.26 -28.32 -5.76
N TYR A 517 -0.02 -27.99 -6.10
CA TYR A 517 0.94 -27.52 -5.11
C TYR A 517 0.69 -26.03 -4.90
N GLY A 518 0.29 -25.61 -3.71
CA GLY A 518 0.52 -24.22 -3.49
C GLY A 518 -0.28 -23.50 -2.45
N SER A 519 -1.50 -23.80 -2.16
CA SER A 519 -2.24 -23.06 -1.17
C SER A 519 -3.03 -23.96 -0.22
N ASN A 520 -3.62 -23.35 0.80
CA ASN A 520 -4.29 -24.06 1.87
C ASN A 520 -5.72 -23.51 2.08
N ALA A 521 -6.30 -22.83 1.08
CA ALA A 521 -7.65 -22.26 1.21
C ALA A 521 -8.75 -23.33 1.16
N ASN A 522 -8.40 -24.58 0.79
CA ASN A 522 -9.31 -25.73 0.76
C ASN A 522 -10.63 -25.45 0.02
N LEU A 523 -10.56 -24.68 -1.08
CA LEU A 523 -11.75 -24.34 -1.88
C LEU A 523 -12.41 -25.58 -2.52
N GLY A 524 -11.66 -26.68 -2.64
CA GLY A 524 -12.20 -27.97 -3.07
C GLY A 524 -13.20 -28.59 -2.10
N ASP A 525 -13.22 -28.17 -0.84
CA ASP A 525 -14.22 -28.61 0.14
C ASP A 525 -15.57 -27.89 -0.02
N LEU A 526 -15.62 -26.82 -0.79
CA LEU A 526 -16.84 -26.08 -1.09
C LEU A 526 -17.66 -26.76 -2.21
N PRO A 527 -18.99 -26.64 -2.18
CA PRO A 527 -19.81 -27.04 -3.33
C PRO A 527 -19.37 -26.27 -4.58
N ARG A 528 -18.94 -27.00 -5.61
CA ARG A 528 -18.41 -26.43 -6.87
C ARG A 528 -19.33 -25.39 -7.51
N GLY A 529 -20.65 -25.50 -7.32
CA GLY A 529 -21.63 -24.51 -7.76
C GLY A 529 -21.43 -23.16 -7.10
N GLN A 530 -21.12 -23.13 -5.80
CA GLN A 530 -20.90 -21.87 -5.07
C GLN A 530 -19.67 -21.13 -5.56
N LEU A 531 -18.56 -21.84 -5.80
CA LEU A 531 -17.36 -21.24 -6.37
C LEU A 531 -17.61 -20.65 -7.76
N LYS A 532 -18.38 -21.36 -8.62
CA LYS A 532 -18.74 -20.87 -9.95
C LYS A 532 -19.65 -19.65 -9.90
N ASP A 533 -20.67 -19.69 -9.03
CA ASP A 533 -21.61 -18.59 -8.87
C ASP A 533 -20.90 -17.33 -8.32
N PHE A 534 -19.93 -17.52 -7.42
CA PHE A 534 -19.04 -16.46 -6.94
C PHE A 534 -18.22 -15.84 -8.08
N ILE A 535 -17.46 -16.66 -8.83
CA ILE A 535 -16.62 -16.18 -9.93
C ILE A 535 -17.47 -15.50 -11.02
N ALA A 536 -18.66 -16.02 -11.31
CA ALA A 536 -19.54 -15.46 -12.34
C ALA A 536 -20.05 -14.06 -11.99
N GLN A 537 -20.33 -13.78 -10.72
CA GLN A 537 -20.78 -12.46 -10.30
C GLN A 537 -19.61 -11.47 -10.19
N VAL A 538 -18.52 -11.89 -9.54
CA VAL A 538 -17.30 -11.07 -9.41
C VAL A 538 -16.75 -10.68 -10.79
N GLY A 539 -16.76 -11.60 -11.75
CA GLY A 539 -16.25 -11.37 -13.11
C GLY A 539 -17.08 -10.43 -14.00
N LYS A 540 -18.20 -9.89 -13.50
CA LYS A 540 -18.93 -8.81 -14.18
C LYS A 540 -18.25 -7.44 -13.99
N ASP A 541 -17.47 -7.29 -12.94
CA ASP A 541 -16.67 -6.12 -12.68
C ASP A 541 -15.43 -6.10 -13.61
N PRO A 542 -15.10 -4.96 -14.26
CA PRO A 542 -13.98 -4.89 -15.20
C PRO A 542 -12.63 -5.18 -14.55
N ASP A 543 -12.34 -4.64 -13.38
CA ASP A 543 -11.05 -4.81 -12.70
C ASP A 543 -10.89 -6.23 -12.19
N ALA A 544 -11.93 -6.80 -11.62
CA ALA A 544 -11.98 -8.22 -11.26
C ALA A 544 -11.79 -9.13 -12.48
N TYR A 545 -12.43 -8.81 -13.60
CA TYR A 545 -12.29 -9.57 -14.85
C TYR A 545 -10.81 -9.62 -15.29
N GLY A 546 -10.15 -8.45 -15.36
CA GLY A 546 -8.75 -8.35 -15.76
C GLY A 546 -7.84 -9.15 -14.82
N ALA A 547 -8.01 -9.00 -13.51
CA ALA A 547 -7.22 -9.72 -12.51
C ALA A 547 -7.38 -11.25 -12.64
N ILE A 548 -8.64 -11.74 -12.73
CA ILE A 548 -8.94 -13.16 -12.80
C ILE A 548 -8.43 -13.79 -14.11
N ILE A 549 -8.65 -13.15 -15.26
CA ILE A 549 -8.25 -13.71 -16.55
C ILE A 549 -6.73 -13.77 -16.68
N ASN A 550 -6.01 -12.72 -16.28
CA ASN A 550 -4.54 -12.69 -16.31
C ASN A 550 -3.95 -13.79 -15.40
N SER A 551 -4.45 -13.90 -14.17
CA SER A 551 -3.98 -14.93 -13.24
C SER A 551 -4.35 -16.34 -13.68
N GLN A 552 -5.58 -16.55 -14.17
CA GLN A 552 -6.05 -17.85 -14.65
C GLN A 552 -5.18 -18.38 -15.79
N GLN A 553 -4.87 -17.55 -16.79
CA GLN A 553 -4.06 -17.96 -17.92
C GLN A 553 -2.64 -18.30 -17.48
N ALA A 554 -2.05 -17.46 -16.62
CA ALA A 554 -0.70 -17.66 -16.10
C ALA A 554 -0.60 -18.98 -15.31
N VAL A 555 -1.53 -19.21 -14.38
CA VAL A 555 -1.56 -20.43 -13.55
C VAL A 555 -1.79 -21.69 -14.40
N THR A 556 -2.71 -21.63 -15.36
CA THR A 556 -2.95 -22.81 -16.23
C THR A 556 -1.71 -23.14 -17.05
N THR A 557 -1.02 -22.15 -17.61
CA THR A 557 0.22 -22.35 -18.36
C THR A 557 1.30 -22.95 -17.46
N GLU A 558 1.46 -22.43 -16.25
CA GLU A 558 2.43 -22.96 -15.28
C GLU A 558 2.12 -24.40 -14.88
N LEU A 559 0.85 -24.74 -14.62
CA LEU A 559 0.44 -26.11 -14.32
C LEU A 559 0.74 -27.08 -15.45
N VAL A 560 0.59 -26.65 -16.70
CA VAL A 560 0.98 -27.45 -17.87
C VAL A 560 2.50 -27.65 -17.89
N ASN A 561 3.27 -26.62 -17.71
CA ASN A 561 4.74 -26.71 -17.63
C ASN A 561 5.21 -27.65 -16.52
N GLU A 562 4.63 -27.55 -15.31
CA GLU A 562 4.89 -28.47 -14.21
C GLU A 562 4.61 -29.93 -14.62
N GLY A 563 3.49 -30.18 -15.31
CA GLY A 563 3.12 -31.50 -15.81
C GLY A 563 4.16 -32.07 -16.77
N TYR A 564 4.72 -31.26 -17.66
CA TYR A 564 5.80 -31.68 -18.57
C TYR A 564 7.12 -31.95 -17.88
N HIS A 565 7.48 -31.20 -16.86
CA HIS A 565 8.67 -31.45 -16.04
C HIS A 565 8.56 -32.75 -15.24
N ASP A 566 7.36 -33.07 -14.76
CA ASP A 566 7.11 -34.25 -13.91
C ASP A 566 6.49 -35.44 -14.65
N LYS A 567 6.42 -35.41 -16.00
CA LYS A 567 5.73 -36.40 -16.81
C LYS A 567 6.11 -37.88 -16.54
N ALA A 568 7.32 -38.12 -16.04
CA ALA A 568 7.78 -39.45 -15.64
C ALA A 568 7.05 -40.02 -14.41
N LYS A 569 6.33 -39.15 -13.65
CA LYS A 569 5.59 -39.55 -12.45
C LYS A 569 4.15 -40.02 -12.76
N TYR A 570 3.64 -39.74 -13.97
CA TYR A 570 2.25 -40.01 -14.34
C TYR A 570 2.13 -41.19 -15.28
N ALA A 571 1.30 -42.18 -14.94
CA ALA A 571 1.03 -43.33 -15.75
C ALA A 571 0.23 -42.98 -17.03
N GLU A 572 -0.70 -42.00 -16.92
CA GLU A 572 -1.52 -41.48 -18.00
C GLU A 572 -1.27 -39.99 -18.17
N PHE A 573 -0.17 -39.66 -18.84
CA PHE A 573 0.29 -38.27 -18.98
C PHE A 573 -0.73 -37.34 -19.66
N SER A 574 -1.45 -37.84 -20.67
CA SER A 574 -2.47 -37.05 -21.38
C SER A 574 -3.66 -36.68 -20.49
N GLU A 575 -4.07 -37.57 -19.59
CA GLU A 575 -5.14 -37.31 -18.64
C GLU A 575 -4.69 -36.30 -17.59
N GLU A 576 -3.45 -36.39 -17.12
CA GLU A 576 -2.88 -35.44 -16.18
C GLU A 576 -2.84 -34.02 -16.76
N ILE A 577 -2.39 -33.86 -18.02
CA ILE A 577 -2.38 -32.55 -18.69
C ILE A 577 -3.81 -32.01 -18.89
N ALA A 578 -4.76 -32.85 -19.31
CA ALA A 578 -6.16 -32.46 -19.46
C ALA A 578 -6.75 -31.94 -18.13
N ASN A 579 -6.44 -32.63 -17.02
CA ASN A 579 -6.91 -32.27 -15.71
C ASN A 579 -6.34 -30.91 -15.23
N ARG A 580 -5.13 -30.53 -15.66
CA ARG A 580 -4.51 -29.23 -15.35
C ARG A 580 -5.09 -28.08 -16.20
N ILE A 581 -5.59 -28.39 -17.40
CA ILE A 581 -6.13 -27.39 -18.32
C ILE A 581 -7.62 -27.12 -18.07
N THR A 582 -8.42 -28.16 -17.82
CA THR A 582 -9.89 -28.06 -17.78
C THR A 582 -10.40 -27.02 -16.79
N PRO A 583 -9.88 -26.90 -15.54
CA PRO A 583 -10.36 -25.89 -14.58
C PRO A 583 -10.16 -24.46 -15.07
N GLY A 584 -8.97 -24.14 -15.57
CA GLY A 584 -8.68 -22.82 -16.12
C GLY A 584 -9.55 -22.49 -17.33
N ALA A 585 -9.77 -23.46 -18.23
CA ALA A 585 -10.65 -23.28 -19.38
C ALA A 585 -12.13 -23.07 -18.96
N GLU A 586 -12.56 -23.71 -17.89
CA GLU A 586 -13.92 -23.51 -17.35
C GLU A 586 -14.06 -22.11 -16.75
N ILE A 587 -13.04 -21.62 -16.01
CA ILE A 587 -13.02 -20.23 -15.51
C ILE A 587 -13.07 -19.25 -16.69
N ALA A 588 -12.25 -19.44 -17.73
CA ALA A 588 -12.29 -18.59 -18.92
C ALA A 588 -13.70 -18.54 -19.58
N GLY A 589 -14.39 -19.67 -19.60
CA GLY A 589 -15.76 -19.75 -20.10
C GLY A 589 -16.76 -18.98 -19.23
N ILE A 590 -16.65 -19.08 -17.91
CA ILE A 590 -17.45 -18.32 -16.96
C ILE A 590 -17.20 -16.82 -17.15
N MET A 591 -15.93 -16.40 -17.20
CA MET A 591 -15.55 -14.99 -17.34
C MET A 591 -16.06 -14.38 -18.64
N ALA A 592 -15.94 -15.10 -19.76
CA ALA A 592 -16.45 -14.62 -21.05
C ALA A 592 -17.98 -14.43 -21.01
N GLU A 593 -18.70 -15.33 -20.35
CA GLU A 593 -20.15 -15.20 -20.18
C GLU A 593 -20.50 -14.01 -19.26
N SER A 594 -19.80 -13.84 -18.14
CA SER A 594 -19.98 -12.72 -17.21
C SER A 594 -19.76 -11.37 -17.89
N ARG A 595 -18.65 -11.23 -18.63
CA ARG A 595 -18.39 -10.04 -19.45
C ARG A 595 -19.52 -9.79 -20.46
N THR A 596 -19.97 -10.84 -21.12
CA THR A 596 -21.04 -10.71 -22.10
C THR A 596 -22.33 -10.22 -21.45
N GLN A 597 -22.68 -10.71 -20.26
CA GLN A 597 -23.84 -10.24 -19.52
C GLN A 597 -23.68 -8.76 -19.15
N ALA A 598 -22.54 -8.38 -18.53
CA ALA A 598 -22.27 -6.99 -18.15
C ALA A 598 -22.34 -6.00 -19.34
N VAL A 599 -21.74 -6.35 -20.48
CA VAL A 599 -21.72 -5.49 -21.67
C VAL A 599 -23.10 -5.35 -22.31
N TYR A 600 -23.90 -6.43 -22.34
CA TYR A 600 -25.23 -6.37 -22.99
C TYR A 600 -26.26 -5.69 -22.11
N ASP A 601 -26.13 -5.75 -20.79
CA ASP A 601 -27.04 -5.07 -19.87
C ASP A 601 -26.80 -3.56 -19.84
N ASP A 602 -25.50 -3.09 -19.97
CA ASP A 602 -25.12 -1.66 -19.83
C ASP A 602 -24.51 -0.97 -21.04
N LYS A 603 -24.21 -1.67 -22.16
CA LYS A 603 -23.77 -1.05 -23.42
C LYS A 603 -22.26 -0.80 -23.64
N ILE A 604 -21.94 -0.35 -24.83
CA ILE A 604 -20.64 -0.20 -25.51
C ILE A 604 -19.45 0.33 -24.66
N ALA A 605 -19.70 1.06 -23.57
CA ALA A 605 -18.65 1.60 -22.69
C ALA A 605 -17.91 0.50 -21.90
N ALA A 606 -18.60 -0.55 -21.51
CA ALA A 606 -18.02 -1.62 -20.68
C ALA A 606 -16.90 -2.41 -21.40
N ASP A 607 -16.92 -2.56 -22.72
CA ASP A 607 -15.81 -3.23 -23.44
C ASP A 607 -14.48 -2.44 -23.34
N ALA A 608 -14.54 -1.12 -23.31
CA ALA A 608 -13.35 -0.29 -23.14
C ALA A 608 -12.75 -0.50 -21.73
N GLU A 609 -13.60 -0.50 -20.69
CA GLU A 609 -13.21 -0.73 -19.31
C GLU A 609 -12.60 -2.13 -19.11
N PHE A 610 -13.22 -3.19 -19.63
CA PHE A 610 -12.66 -4.54 -19.59
C PHE A 610 -11.33 -4.68 -20.34
N ASN A 611 -11.15 -3.98 -21.46
CA ASN A 611 -9.90 -4.00 -22.20
C ASN A 611 -8.80 -3.21 -21.48
N GLU A 612 -9.12 -2.08 -20.83
CA GLU A 612 -8.23 -1.32 -19.99
C GLU A 612 -7.76 -2.16 -18.80
N SER A 613 -8.69 -2.82 -18.12
CA SER A 613 -8.37 -3.69 -17.00
C SER A 613 -7.45 -4.86 -17.37
N LEU A 614 -7.64 -5.47 -18.55
CA LEU A 614 -6.70 -6.49 -19.04
C LEU A 614 -5.27 -5.96 -19.17
N ALA A 615 -5.11 -4.71 -19.57
CA ALA A 615 -3.79 -4.09 -19.74
C ALA A 615 -3.15 -3.68 -18.40
N THR A 616 -3.96 -3.29 -17.42
CA THR A 616 -3.49 -2.74 -16.13
C THR A 616 -3.25 -3.79 -15.06
N THR A 617 -3.93 -4.94 -15.12
CA THR A 617 -3.87 -5.99 -14.09
C THR A 617 -2.88 -7.12 -14.38
N ASP A 618 -1.91 -6.89 -15.25
CA ASP A 618 -0.84 -7.85 -15.58
C ASP A 618 0.04 -8.27 -14.39
N LYS A 619 0.05 -7.46 -13.32
CA LYS A 619 0.72 -7.80 -12.05
C LYS A 619 0.30 -9.18 -11.51
N TRP A 620 -0.94 -9.58 -11.75
CA TRP A 620 -1.47 -10.86 -11.27
C TRP A 620 -0.90 -12.04 -12.04
N ALA A 621 -0.65 -11.90 -13.35
CA ALA A 621 0.05 -12.92 -14.12
C ALA A 621 1.48 -13.13 -13.59
N GLY A 622 2.21 -12.04 -13.32
CA GLY A 622 3.54 -12.09 -12.72
C GLY A 622 3.56 -12.77 -11.34
N ARG A 623 2.65 -12.37 -10.45
CA ARG A 623 2.53 -12.97 -9.10
C ARG A 623 2.19 -14.45 -9.13
N ALA A 624 1.25 -14.85 -9.97
CA ALA A 624 0.86 -16.26 -10.12
C ALA A 624 2.02 -17.14 -10.56
N ILE A 625 2.88 -16.64 -11.46
CA ILE A 625 4.08 -17.33 -11.94
C ILE A 625 5.16 -17.35 -10.86
N ASP A 626 5.43 -16.24 -10.19
CA ASP A 626 6.45 -16.15 -9.14
C ASP A 626 6.17 -17.12 -7.98
N MET A 627 4.93 -17.31 -7.61
CA MET A 627 4.53 -18.31 -6.60
C MET A 627 4.80 -19.74 -7.05
N GLY A 628 4.72 -20.04 -8.34
CA GLY A 628 5.06 -21.35 -8.93
C GLY A 628 6.58 -21.56 -9.07
N LEU A 629 7.28 -20.57 -9.61
CA LEU A 629 8.71 -20.62 -9.90
C LEU A 629 9.60 -20.63 -8.65
N SER A 630 9.16 -20.12 -7.53
CA SER A 630 9.91 -20.16 -6.26
C SER A 630 10.22 -21.58 -5.79
N ARG A 631 9.61 -22.60 -6.38
CA ARG A 631 9.82 -24.02 -6.07
C ARG A 631 10.74 -24.75 -7.03
N PHE A 632 11.00 -24.19 -8.20
CA PHE A 632 11.92 -24.75 -9.18
C PHE A 632 13.06 -23.76 -9.38
N PRO A 633 14.33 -24.18 -9.18
CA PRO A 633 15.46 -23.33 -9.51
C PRO A 633 15.60 -23.24 -11.03
N VAL A 634 14.80 -22.39 -11.66
CA VAL A 634 15.01 -21.98 -13.05
C VAL A 634 16.11 -20.94 -13.01
N ALA A 635 17.31 -21.33 -13.42
CA ALA A 635 18.44 -20.43 -13.52
C ALA A 635 18.28 -19.53 -14.76
N GLY A 636 18.19 -18.22 -14.56
CA GLY A 636 18.43 -17.24 -15.60
C GLY A 636 17.19 -16.69 -16.32
N ASP A 637 17.44 -15.99 -17.41
CA ASP A 637 16.51 -15.14 -18.19
C ASP A 637 15.25 -15.84 -18.76
N ALA A 638 15.14 -17.16 -18.64
CA ALA A 638 14.01 -17.93 -19.17
C ALA A 638 12.68 -17.63 -18.44
N ALA A 639 12.72 -17.31 -17.14
CA ALA A 639 11.52 -16.98 -16.39
C ALA A 639 10.88 -15.65 -16.85
N GLY A 640 11.71 -14.65 -17.16
CA GLY A 640 11.25 -13.37 -17.70
C GLY A 640 10.61 -13.47 -19.08
N MET A 641 11.18 -14.30 -19.98
CA MET A 641 10.60 -14.56 -21.30
C MET A 641 9.21 -15.21 -21.22
N ILE A 642 9.03 -16.20 -20.33
CA ILE A 642 7.74 -16.88 -20.16
C ILE A 642 6.65 -15.90 -19.70
N ILE A 643 6.97 -14.99 -18.79
CA ILE A 643 6.03 -13.99 -18.27
C ILE A 643 5.62 -13.02 -19.39
N GLU A 644 6.57 -12.50 -20.16
CA GLU A 644 6.29 -11.55 -21.25
C GLU A 644 5.48 -12.19 -22.38
N ASP A 645 5.78 -13.46 -22.73
CA ASP A 645 5.03 -14.20 -23.75
C ASP A 645 3.58 -14.48 -23.29
N ILE A 646 3.37 -14.81 -22.02
CA ILE A 646 2.03 -15.01 -21.46
C ILE A 646 1.24 -13.70 -21.43
N ARG A 647 1.88 -12.58 -21.02
CA ARG A 647 1.24 -11.26 -20.99
C ARG A 647 0.78 -10.82 -22.38
N GLY A 648 1.67 -10.90 -23.36
CA GLY A 648 1.35 -10.57 -24.74
C GLY A 648 0.16 -11.39 -25.26
N ALA A 649 0.17 -12.69 -25.00
CA ALA A 649 -0.89 -13.59 -25.39
C ALA A 649 -2.24 -13.29 -24.71
N VAL A 650 -2.24 -12.96 -23.40
CA VAL A 650 -3.47 -12.61 -22.68
C VAL A 650 -4.08 -11.33 -23.25
N VAL A 651 -3.31 -10.24 -23.34
CA VAL A 651 -3.81 -8.98 -23.88
C VAL A 651 -4.27 -9.14 -25.33
N GLU A 652 -3.47 -9.77 -26.18
CA GLU A 652 -3.84 -9.99 -27.60
C GLU A 652 -5.08 -10.87 -27.74
N HIS A 653 -5.20 -11.93 -26.93
CA HIS A 653 -6.28 -12.92 -27.08
C HIS A 653 -7.61 -12.45 -26.46
N TYR A 654 -7.57 -11.65 -25.40
CA TYR A 654 -8.78 -11.24 -24.68
C TYR A 654 -9.26 -9.82 -24.94
N THR A 655 -8.47 -8.96 -25.60
CA THR A 655 -8.90 -7.60 -26.00
C THR A 655 -10.01 -7.62 -27.07
N ARG A 656 -10.93 -6.69 -27.00
CA ARG A 656 -11.99 -6.51 -27.99
C ARG A 656 -12.30 -5.03 -28.18
N ASP A 657 -12.67 -4.66 -29.40
CA ASP A 657 -13.26 -3.37 -29.74
C ASP A 657 -14.68 -3.56 -30.26
N SER A 658 -15.67 -3.19 -29.46
CA SER A 658 -17.10 -3.28 -29.84
C SER A 658 -17.57 -2.11 -30.70
N SER A 659 -16.75 -1.05 -30.87
CA SER A 659 -17.12 0.13 -31.67
C SER A 659 -17.25 -0.17 -33.16
N GLU A 660 -16.51 -1.15 -33.69
CA GLU A 660 -16.59 -1.57 -35.09
C GLU A 660 -17.67 -2.63 -35.36
N GLN A 661 -18.27 -3.22 -34.32
CA GLN A 661 -19.12 -4.41 -34.47
C GLN A 661 -20.44 -4.33 -33.69
N ALA A 662 -21.07 -3.18 -33.62
CA ALA A 662 -22.39 -3.00 -32.97
C ALA A 662 -23.54 -3.93 -33.50
N GLY A 663 -23.21 -4.96 -34.24
CA GLY A 663 -24.14 -5.95 -34.83
C GLY A 663 -23.66 -7.40 -34.76
N GLN A 664 -22.52 -7.71 -34.10
CA GLN A 664 -22.13 -9.11 -33.91
C GLN A 664 -23.00 -9.77 -32.83
N ASP A 665 -23.49 -10.96 -33.14
CA ASP A 665 -24.24 -11.78 -32.23
C ASP A 665 -23.34 -12.18 -31.03
N ARG A 666 -23.90 -12.19 -29.83
CA ARG A 666 -23.29 -12.74 -28.60
C ARG A 666 -22.56 -14.06 -28.84
N SER A 667 -23.11 -14.88 -29.73
CA SER A 667 -22.56 -16.16 -30.05
C SER A 667 -21.21 -16.09 -30.75
N ASP A 668 -20.97 -15.08 -31.60
CA ASP A 668 -19.75 -14.92 -32.33
C ASP A 668 -18.60 -14.49 -31.42
N PHE A 669 -18.86 -13.58 -30.49
CA PHE A 669 -17.89 -13.18 -29.45
C PHE A 669 -17.46 -14.39 -28.60
N LEU A 670 -18.41 -15.13 -28.09
CA LEU A 670 -18.14 -16.29 -27.23
C LEU A 670 -17.37 -17.39 -27.96
N GLU A 671 -17.63 -17.59 -29.27
CA GLU A 671 -16.90 -18.54 -30.10
C GLU A 671 -15.49 -18.06 -30.41
N GLU A 672 -15.30 -16.75 -30.63
CA GLU A 672 -13.98 -16.13 -30.81
C GLU A 672 -13.12 -16.28 -29.55
N GLN A 673 -13.66 -15.94 -28.37
CA GLN A 673 -12.94 -16.11 -27.10
C GLN A 673 -12.57 -17.58 -26.81
N ARG A 674 -13.46 -18.51 -27.15
CA ARG A 674 -13.19 -19.94 -27.07
C ARG A 674 -12.02 -20.36 -27.97
N SER A 675 -11.97 -19.83 -29.20
CA SER A 675 -10.89 -20.13 -30.13
C SER A 675 -9.57 -19.56 -29.63
N LYS A 676 -9.53 -18.30 -29.22
CA LYS A 676 -8.35 -17.62 -28.69
C LYS A 676 -7.76 -18.32 -27.47
N SER A 677 -8.64 -18.70 -26.50
CA SER A 677 -8.20 -19.47 -25.33
C SER A 677 -7.59 -20.82 -25.72
N ALA A 678 -8.17 -21.48 -26.73
CA ALA A 678 -7.65 -22.76 -27.22
C ALA A 678 -6.31 -22.60 -27.94
N ASP A 679 -6.14 -21.52 -28.71
CA ASP A 679 -4.89 -21.24 -29.45
C ASP A 679 -3.77 -20.88 -28.47
N ALA A 680 -4.02 -20.06 -27.44
CA ALA A 680 -3.06 -19.75 -26.38
C ALA A 680 -2.58 -21.03 -25.64
N MET A 681 -3.50 -21.94 -25.33
CA MET A 681 -3.13 -23.20 -24.68
C MET A 681 -2.41 -24.16 -25.61
N TYR A 682 -2.74 -24.14 -26.91
CA TYR A 682 -1.96 -24.87 -27.93
C TYR A 682 -0.50 -24.45 -27.90
N ASP A 683 -0.26 -23.14 -27.97
CA ASP A 683 1.10 -22.59 -28.00
C ASP A 683 1.86 -22.90 -26.71
N ALA A 684 1.26 -22.67 -25.55
CA ALA A 684 1.85 -23.00 -24.26
C ALA A 684 2.22 -24.50 -24.14
N THR A 685 1.30 -25.39 -24.57
CA THR A 685 1.53 -26.84 -24.50
C THR A 685 2.60 -27.27 -25.50
N TYR A 686 2.61 -26.71 -26.70
CA TYR A 686 3.63 -26.99 -27.71
C TYR A 686 5.03 -26.63 -27.23
N GLN A 687 5.17 -25.42 -26.66
CA GLN A 687 6.45 -24.96 -26.10
C GLN A 687 6.92 -25.85 -24.94
N ALA A 688 6.06 -26.11 -23.97
CA ALA A 688 6.39 -26.97 -22.84
C ALA A 688 6.79 -28.40 -23.27
N ALA A 689 6.14 -28.96 -24.30
CA ALA A 689 6.47 -30.26 -24.86
C ALA A 689 7.85 -30.26 -25.53
N ILE A 690 8.15 -29.23 -26.35
CA ILE A 690 9.46 -29.09 -27.01
C ILE A 690 10.57 -28.95 -25.97
N GLU A 691 10.40 -28.08 -24.98
CA GLU A 691 11.38 -27.85 -23.89
C GLU A 691 11.64 -29.14 -23.09
N SER A 692 10.60 -29.94 -22.88
CA SER A 692 10.74 -31.25 -22.23
C SER A 692 11.40 -32.33 -23.08
N GLY A 693 11.81 -32.02 -24.33
CA GLY A 693 12.45 -32.93 -25.26
C GLY A 693 11.50 -33.83 -26.04
N THR A 694 10.22 -33.50 -26.14
CA THR A 694 9.24 -34.16 -27.01
C THR A 694 9.52 -33.79 -28.46
N ASP A 695 9.48 -34.78 -29.41
CA ASP A 695 9.67 -34.46 -30.81
C ASP A 695 8.54 -33.61 -31.38
N PRO A 696 8.79 -32.78 -32.42
CA PRO A 696 7.83 -31.77 -32.88
C PRO A 696 6.48 -32.35 -33.38
N GLU A 697 6.43 -33.57 -33.87
CA GLU A 697 5.19 -34.19 -34.35
C GLU A 697 4.30 -34.59 -33.15
N ASN A 698 4.88 -35.23 -32.16
CA ASN A 698 4.22 -35.58 -30.92
C ASN A 698 3.83 -34.31 -30.10
N ALA A 699 4.68 -33.27 -30.08
CA ALA A 699 4.40 -32.01 -29.43
C ALA A 699 3.14 -31.34 -30.04
N ARG A 700 3.02 -31.31 -31.38
CA ARG A 700 1.79 -30.80 -32.04
C ARG A 700 0.57 -31.62 -31.66
N SER A 701 0.65 -32.94 -31.65
CA SER A 701 -0.47 -33.82 -31.29
C SER A 701 -0.95 -33.56 -29.85
N GLN A 702 0.00 -33.30 -28.93
CA GLN A 702 -0.33 -32.99 -27.54
C GLN A 702 -0.96 -31.58 -27.43
N ALA A 703 -0.44 -30.59 -28.14
CA ALA A 703 -0.99 -29.23 -28.21
C ALA A 703 -2.41 -29.21 -28.82
N ASP A 704 -2.66 -29.99 -29.87
CA ASP A 704 -4.01 -30.19 -30.43
C ASP A 704 -4.98 -30.80 -29.41
N SER A 705 -4.48 -31.69 -28.56
CA SER A 705 -5.29 -32.29 -27.49
C SER A 705 -5.60 -31.28 -26.40
N ALA A 706 -4.62 -30.49 -25.99
CA ALA A 706 -4.79 -29.40 -25.04
C ALA A 706 -5.82 -28.36 -25.53
N ALA A 707 -5.74 -27.94 -26.78
CA ALA A 707 -6.71 -27.01 -27.39
C ALA A 707 -8.15 -27.60 -27.42
N ARG A 708 -8.30 -28.91 -27.60
CA ARG A 708 -9.60 -29.58 -27.50
C ARG A 708 -10.15 -29.55 -26.07
N GLU A 709 -9.32 -29.81 -25.07
CA GLU A 709 -9.73 -29.75 -23.66
C GLU A 709 -10.16 -28.35 -23.27
N VAL A 710 -9.46 -27.29 -23.73
CA VAL A 710 -9.90 -25.91 -23.53
C VAL A 710 -11.31 -25.69 -24.10
N ARG A 711 -11.58 -26.14 -25.34
CA ARG A 711 -12.93 -25.96 -25.95
C ARG A 711 -14.00 -26.66 -25.17
N VAL A 712 -13.71 -27.80 -24.57
CA VAL A 712 -14.68 -28.55 -23.72
C VAL A 712 -14.88 -27.83 -22.39
N GLY A 713 -13.82 -27.50 -21.66
CA GLY A 713 -13.88 -26.78 -20.37
C GLY A 713 -14.59 -25.45 -20.49
N TYR A 714 -14.21 -24.66 -21.50
CA TYR A 714 -14.85 -23.38 -21.79
C TYR A 714 -16.38 -23.51 -22.02
N GLY A 715 -16.80 -24.51 -22.76
CA GLY A 715 -18.23 -24.80 -22.96
C GLY A 715 -18.96 -25.14 -21.65
N MET A 716 -18.33 -25.88 -20.75
CA MET A 716 -18.89 -26.21 -19.43
C MET A 716 -19.06 -24.94 -18.56
N GLY A 717 -18.06 -24.06 -18.58
CA GLY A 717 -18.12 -22.79 -17.85
C GLY A 717 -19.26 -21.91 -18.29
N ARG A 718 -19.43 -21.70 -19.59
CA ARG A 718 -20.54 -20.93 -20.19
C ARG A 718 -21.92 -21.43 -19.81
N GLN A 719 -22.12 -22.72 -19.88
CA GLN A 719 -23.44 -23.30 -19.56
C GLN A 719 -23.88 -23.00 -18.12
N ARG A 720 -22.95 -22.87 -17.22
CA ARG A 720 -23.24 -22.59 -15.82
C ARG A 720 -23.50 -21.10 -15.57
N ALA A 721 -22.71 -20.23 -16.11
CA ALA A 721 -22.85 -18.78 -15.90
C ALA A 721 -24.08 -18.20 -16.62
N GLY A 722 -24.59 -18.88 -17.68
CA GLY A 722 -25.79 -18.48 -18.42
C GLY A 722 -27.09 -19.11 -17.90
N SER A 723 -27.02 -19.94 -16.84
CA SER A 723 -28.20 -20.60 -16.23
C SER A 723 -28.60 -19.94 -14.93
#